data_ca7e8cf1bc91534f95d4748c711f715b
#
_entry.id   ca7e8cf1bc91534f95d4748c711f715b
#
_cell.length_a   1.000
_cell.length_b   1.000
_cell.length_c   1.000
_cell.angle_alpha   90.00
_cell.angle_beta   90.00
_cell.angle_gamma   90.00
#
_symmetry.space_group_name_H-M   'P 1'
#
loop_
_entity.id
_entity.type
_entity.pdbx_description
1 polymer ?
#
loop_
_entity_poly.entity_id
_entity_poly.type
_entity_poly.pdbx_seq_one_letter_code
_entity_poly.pdbx_strand_id
1 'polypeptide(L)'
;MPEIQANIQAGKYEDVLAAVQSPVIALTELVKNASDSCLNKHDPIIININTKSRVITITDSGEGLSKDELEHLGEAGHSSKMVGDNIRSPIDNPFSGSKGLGLLTAFFIADTLEIETYSILDRRSYHLVWKKGEQKYTYVEAKSEFQGTIVTLKNIEPAKLQMILLPEEKIKLFMASIRFFTDNENLPRINLVIDGIEESYYPAETLESYYNRNKRSNGGFIAKASFNYENNRITLSYEDNISNFYTFNGKSIDLRDKRTVDNFVSDIQAPESGVAPIKSVCESEAFSEQYLPIEVPAFSGVLYTWRHRKNEDLEQWPVGVRIYINNYSLYRYLDKENDWLTLSEVSQNVKATNYKLKNTYGYLDITNYNEHNEELKISKERNDFVDSMAQRKFIHIMRDVIVGIFARIDIAVKNPPIQSLNLRYSNVAVKVGEPFNLKSAVICNNIGLDSIDLDFDESQICISDDWIVSTDRAGSYDIKLNFDDKSHTFTIHYKNVIPEFDLQKSTITVYKGNSVNLRDFIAASSCKDVTPDSIVILSQNTDTVIKNDVFDRNNSVGQHIVFYRYEDFQRTLSITVKEIEHQPGSGAKSPRIDILFPRLDDLRAHSFKLPELVDAISSYYVQAPTLCMAAIRILIESSAKEFFEHLVDKEETDSLPSLVNRVMNIRACHSKNPDYKKYICVQDPKFIAEFQRISTEYQLSLSRDVKTNINAHLKEISLDMFVHNPAIVATDTTVYRSMLIFAPLLNYIFEVLLEDCP
;
A
#
# COMPACT_ATOMS: atom_id res chain seq x y z
N MET A 1 27.96 18.52 -54.92
CA MET A 1 27.36 17.96 -53.72
C MET A 1 28.03 18.65 -52.56
N PRO A 2 27.32 19.35 -51.70
CA PRO A 2 27.90 19.84 -50.47
C PRO A 2 28.35 18.64 -49.64
N GLU A 3 29.60 18.62 -49.21
CA GLU A 3 30.12 17.69 -48.20
C GLU A 3 29.95 18.33 -46.83
N ILE A 4 29.30 17.61 -45.93
CA ILE A 4 29.11 18.06 -44.56
C ILE A 4 30.00 17.23 -43.65
N GLN A 5 30.73 17.89 -42.78
CA GLN A 5 31.57 17.23 -41.80
C GLN A 5 30.74 16.94 -40.54
N ALA A 6 30.56 15.67 -40.22
CA ALA A 6 29.94 15.28 -38.95
C ALA A 6 30.89 15.63 -37.79
N ASN A 7 30.50 16.58 -36.96
CA ASN A 7 31.25 16.98 -35.77
C ASN A 7 31.05 16.02 -34.60
N ILE A 8 31.15 14.73 -34.87
CA ILE A 8 31.10 13.69 -33.83
C ILE A 8 32.52 13.48 -33.35
N GLN A 9 32.81 13.82 -32.08
CA GLN A 9 34.05 13.37 -31.45
C GLN A 9 34.08 11.83 -31.53
N ALA A 10 35.18 11.23 -31.98
CA ALA A 10 35.29 9.78 -32.21
C ALA A 10 34.84 8.95 -31.01
N GLY A 11 35.15 9.36 -29.78
CA GLY A 11 34.67 8.70 -28.58
C GLY A 11 33.16 8.75 -28.34
N LYS A 12 32.48 9.83 -28.75
CA LYS A 12 31.01 9.92 -28.61
C LYS A 12 30.25 9.02 -29.59
N TYR A 13 30.79 8.79 -30.78
CA TYR A 13 30.20 7.88 -31.74
C TYR A 13 30.25 6.43 -31.24
N GLU A 14 31.40 6.01 -30.69
CA GLU A 14 31.58 4.69 -30.08
C GLU A 14 30.69 4.53 -28.84
N ASP A 15 30.56 5.56 -27.99
CA ASP A 15 29.67 5.58 -26.82
C ASP A 15 28.20 5.39 -27.22
N VAL A 16 27.72 6.04 -28.28
CA VAL A 16 26.34 5.89 -28.77
C VAL A 16 26.07 4.49 -29.26
N LEU A 17 27.02 3.91 -30.03
CA LEU A 17 26.88 2.53 -30.55
C LEU A 17 26.99 1.50 -29.41
N ALA A 18 27.86 1.72 -28.43
CA ALA A 18 28.03 0.85 -27.28
C ALA A 18 26.80 0.87 -26.37
N ALA A 19 26.06 1.98 -26.35
CA ALA A 19 24.82 2.11 -25.56
C ALA A 19 23.64 1.30 -26.13
N VAL A 20 23.68 0.93 -27.42
CA VAL A 20 22.63 0.17 -28.08
C VAL A 20 22.84 -1.32 -27.84
N GLN A 21 21.97 -1.93 -27.04
CA GLN A 21 22.08 -3.34 -26.64
C GLN A 21 21.37 -4.32 -27.59
N SER A 22 20.45 -3.84 -28.43
CA SER A 22 19.67 -4.68 -29.33
C SER A 22 19.32 -3.94 -30.63
N PRO A 23 19.24 -4.64 -31.79
CA PRO A 23 18.80 -4.02 -33.03
C PRO A 23 17.38 -3.44 -32.97
N VAL A 24 16.50 -4.03 -32.16
CA VAL A 24 15.13 -3.54 -32.00
C VAL A 24 15.11 -2.19 -31.28
N ILE A 25 16.01 -1.97 -30.32
CA ILE A 25 16.20 -0.66 -29.69
C ILE A 25 16.52 0.42 -30.76
N ALA A 26 17.45 0.12 -31.64
CA ALA A 26 17.80 1.06 -32.70
C ALA A 26 16.62 1.34 -33.64
N LEU A 27 15.86 0.31 -34.03
CA LEU A 27 14.62 0.50 -34.82
C LEU A 27 13.59 1.34 -34.08
N THR A 28 13.41 1.11 -32.77
CA THR A 28 12.48 1.89 -31.97
C THR A 28 12.85 3.37 -31.92
N GLU A 29 14.14 3.72 -31.85
CA GLU A 29 14.57 5.12 -31.91
C GLU A 29 14.23 5.78 -33.26
N LEU A 30 14.33 5.03 -34.37
CA LEU A 30 13.92 5.54 -35.68
C LEU A 30 12.41 5.70 -35.80
N VAL A 31 11.63 4.76 -35.20
CA VAL A 31 10.16 4.87 -35.10
C VAL A 31 9.75 6.08 -34.27
N LYS A 32 10.44 6.36 -33.15
CA LYS A 32 10.21 7.57 -32.35
C LYS A 32 10.40 8.84 -33.17
N ASN A 33 11.48 8.91 -33.95
CA ASN A 33 11.74 10.06 -34.81
C ASN A 33 10.63 10.22 -35.87
N ALA A 34 10.21 9.14 -36.49
CA ALA A 34 9.10 9.13 -37.45
C ALA A 34 7.77 9.57 -36.79
N SER A 35 7.49 9.11 -35.57
CA SER A 35 6.31 9.52 -34.80
C SER A 35 6.32 11.00 -34.43
N ASP A 36 7.49 11.51 -34.01
CA ASP A 36 7.66 12.91 -33.62
C ASP A 36 7.45 13.90 -34.79
N SER A 37 7.70 13.46 -36.03
CA SER A 37 7.54 14.28 -37.27
C SER A 37 6.16 14.16 -37.90
N CYS A 38 5.34 13.19 -37.52
CA CYS A 38 4.01 12.95 -38.11
C CYS A 38 3.12 14.17 -38.11
N LEU A 39 2.46 14.42 -39.26
CA LEU A 39 1.47 15.49 -39.42
C LEU A 39 0.03 15.02 -39.16
N ASN A 40 -0.20 13.73 -39.34
CA ASN A 40 -1.51 13.12 -39.15
C ASN A 40 -1.36 11.84 -38.37
N LYS A 41 -1.97 11.78 -37.19
CA LYS A 41 -1.94 10.61 -36.29
C LYS A 41 -2.52 9.33 -36.88
N HIS A 42 -3.30 9.42 -37.96
CA HIS A 42 -3.89 8.26 -38.63
C HIS A 42 -2.98 7.65 -39.69
N ASP A 43 -1.92 8.35 -40.10
CA ASP A 43 -0.98 7.83 -41.07
C ASP A 43 -0.01 6.87 -40.36
N PRO A 44 0.10 5.60 -40.81
CA PRO A 44 0.96 4.64 -40.16
C PRO A 44 2.44 4.90 -40.47
N ILE A 45 3.29 4.54 -39.51
CA ILE A 45 4.74 4.41 -39.78
C ILE A 45 4.94 3.02 -40.38
N ILE A 46 5.47 2.98 -41.62
CA ILE A 46 5.67 1.73 -42.35
C ILE A 46 7.12 1.27 -42.17
N ILE A 47 7.29 0.06 -41.64
CA ILE A 47 8.60 -0.61 -41.54
C ILE A 47 8.58 -1.75 -42.55
N ASN A 48 9.41 -1.67 -43.58
CA ASN A 48 9.53 -2.71 -44.59
C ASN A 48 10.92 -3.38 -44.48
N ILE A 49 10.92 -4.69 -44.30
CA ILE A 49 12.11 -5.54 -44.16
C ILE A 49 12.21 -6.45 -45.37
N ASN A 50 13.27 -6.28 -46.17
CA ASN A 50 13.62 -7.21 -47.24
C ASN A 50 14.77 -8.10 -46.77
N THR A 51 14.45 -9.37 -46.50
CA THR A 51 15.41 -10.31 -45.93
C THR A 51 16.51 -10.72 -46.93
N LYS A 52 16.17 -10.80 -48.19
CA LYS A 52 17.12 -11.20 -49.27
C LYS A 52 18.17 -10.13 -49.53
N SER A 53 17.74 -8.87 -49.66
CA SER A 53 18.65 -7.75 -49.87
C SER A 53 19.29 -7.23 -48.60
N ARG A 54 18.80 -7.65 -47.45
CA ARG A 54 19.18 -7.17 -46.11
C ARG A 54 19.02 -5.66 -45.98
N VAL A 55 17.83 -5.19 -46.31
CA VAL A 55 17.46 -3.78 -46.29
C VAL A 55 16.23 -3.60 -45.40
N ILE A 56 16.25 -2.57 -44.57
CA ILE A 56 15.09 -2.12 -43.81
C ILE A 56 14.77 -0.69 -44.20
N THR A 57 13.52 -0.38 -44.50
CA THR A 57 13.04 0.99 -44.70
C THR A 57 12.03 1.36 -43.66
N ILE A 58 12.14 2.56 -43.11
CA ILE A 58 11.15 3.17 -42.20
C ILE A 58 10.61 4.40 -42.93
N THR A 59 9.30 4.45 -43.09
CA THR A 59 8.61 5.50 -43.85
C THR A 59 7.60 6.20 -42.96
N ASP A 60 7.63 7.51 -42.93
CA ASP A 60 6.63 8.37 -42.28
C ASP A 60 6.07 9.40 -43.28
N SER A 61 4.88 9.96 -42.95
CA SER A 61 4.22 11.04 -43.68
C SER A 61 4.35 12.37 -42.91
N GLY A 62 5.55 12.66 -42.41
CA GLY A 62 5.82 13.78 -41.53
C GLY A 62 6.20 15.08 -42.26
N GLU A 63 6.73 16.03 -41.48
CA GLU A 63 7.21 17.33 -41.98
C GLU A 63 8.41 17.23 -42.90
N GLY A 64 9.10 16.10 -42.88
CA GLY A 64 10.38 15.91 -43.53
C GLY A 64 11.51 16.64 -42.80
N LEU A 65 12.73 16.49 -43.32
CA LEU A 65 13.91 17.15 -42.78
C LEU A 65 14.29 18.34 -43.67
N SER A 66 14.46 19.50 -43.06
CA SER A 66 14.93 20.71 -43.70
C SER A 66 16.40 20.61 -44.07
N LYS A 67 16.86 21.48 -44.93
CA LYS A 67 18.28 21.59 -45.29
C LYS A 67 19.14 21.84 -44.06
N ASP A 68 18.72 22.72 -43.16
CA ASP A 68 19.42 23.04 -41.92
C ASP A 68 19.55 21.78 -41.03
N GLU A 69 18.48 21.03 -40.86
CA GLU A 69 18.49 19.77 -40.07
C GLU A 69 19.41 18.72 -40.71
N LEU A 70 19.41 18.61 -42.05
CA LEU A 70 20.32 17.70 -42.77
C LEU A 70 21.79 18.09 -42.59
N GLU A 71 22.10 19.38 -42.52
CA GLU A 71 23.45 19.88 -42.31
C GLU A 71 23.97 19.62 -40.87
N HIS A 72 23.06 19.49 -39.90
CA HIS A 72 23.40 19.26 -38.49
C HIS A 72 23.14 17.84 -38.00
N LEU A 73 22.67 16.89 -38.84
CA LEU A 73 22.42 15.49 -38.46
C LEU A 73 23.64 14.79 -37.84
N GLY A 74 24.85 15.19 -38.19
CA GLY A 74 26.10 14.66 -37.66
C GLY A 74 26.57 15.34 -36.36
N GLU A 75 25.85 16.30 -35.82
CA GLU A 75 26.22 17.01 -34.61
C GLU A 75 25.59 16.34 -33.39
N ALA A 76 26.38 15.56 -32.64
CA ALA A 76 25.89 14.87 -31.46
C ALA A 76 25.40 15.88 -30.40
N GLY A 77 24.12 15.80 -30.07
CA GLY A 77 23.48 16.69 -29.11
C GLY A 77 22.77 17.90 -29.71
N HIS A 78 22.78 18.05 -31.02
CA HIS A 78 21.94 19.02 -31.71
C HIS A 78 20.56 18.43 -31.97
N SER A 79 19.51 19.09 -31.49
CA SER A 79 18.13 18.71 -31.76
C SER A 79 17.28 19.96 -31.94
N SER A 80 16.69 20.08 -33.13
CA SER A 80 15.74 21.16 -33.47
C SER A 80 14.45 21.11 -32.60
N LYS A 81 14.15 19.94 -31.99
CA LYS A 81 12.94 19.66 -31.23
C LYS A 81 12.86 20.39 -29.86
N MET A 82 13.92 21.06 -29.42
CA MET A 82 14.01 21.71 -28.11
C MET A 82 14.30 23.21 -28.18
N VAL A 83 14.21 23.82 -29.34
CA VAL A 83 14.50 25.25 -29.52
C VAL A 83 13.23 26.06 -29.61
N GLY A 84 12.96 26.90 -28.60
CA GLY A 84 11.78 27.80 -28.53
C GLY A 84 10.60 27.22 -27.74
N ASP A 85 9.42 27.83 -27.91
CA ASP A 85 8.18 27.47 -27.19
C ASP A 85 7.50 26.18 -27.69
N ASN A 86 8.05 25.51 -28.72
CA ASN A 86 7.49 24.30 -29.31
C ASN A 86 8.11 23.03 -28.70
N ILE A 87 7.59 22.62 -27.56
CA ILE A 87 7.98 21.37 -26.85
C ILE A 87 7.15 20.18 -27.38
N ARG A 88 6.30 20.37 -28.38
CA ARG A 88 5.36 19.37 -28.89
C ARG A 88 5.48 19.13 -30.39
N SER A 89 5.18 17.88 -30.77
CA SER A 89 5.09 17.45 -32.15
C SER A 89 3.92 18.13 -32.89
N PRO A 90 3.88 18.09 -34.22
CA PRO A 90 2.78 18.64 -35.01
C PRO A 90 1.40 18.09 -34.65
N ILE A 91 1.34 16.88 -34.11
CA ILE A 91 0.10 16.22 -33.63
C ILE A 91 -0.14 16.39 -32.15
N ASP A 92 0.47 17.42 -31.55
CA ASP A 92 0.32 17.79 -30.12
C ASP A 92 0.75 16.72 -29.11
N ASN A 93 1.71 15.87 -29.47
CA ASN A 93 2.34 14.94 -28.52
C ASN A 93 3.66 15.52 -27.99
N PRO A 94 4.03 15.19 -26.73
CA PRO A 94 5.37 15.48 -26.24
C PRO A 94 6.41 14.76 -27.11
N PHE A 95 7.50 15.45 -27.50
CA PHE A 95 8.56 14.81 -28.24
C PHE A 95 9.17 13.62 -27.46
N SER A 96 9.30 12.49 -28.13
CA SER A 96 9.89 11.27 -27.55
C SER A 96 11.43 11.30 -27.59
N GLY A 97 12.03 12.07 -28.49
CA GLY A 97 13.48 12.22 -28.68
C GLY A 97 13.95 13.65 -28.43
N SER A 98 14.95 13.85 -27.58
CA SER A 98 15.50 15.18 -27.26
C SER A 98 17.00 15.32 -27.41
N LYS A 99 17.76 14.23 -27.63
CA LYS A 99 19.23 14.25 -27.55
C LYS A 99 19.96 14.31 -28.87
N GLY A 100 19.25 14.31 -30.01
CA GLY A 100 19.89 14.33 -31.36
C GLY A 100 20.78 13.11 -31.66
N LEU A 101 20.59 11.99 -30.93
CA LEU A 101 21.42 10.79 -31.08
C LEU A 101 20.66 9.61 -31.69
N GLY A 102 19.34 9.69 -31.78
CA GLY A 102 18.48 8.57 -32.21
C GLY A 102 18.80 8.06 -33.61
N LEU A 103 19.09 8.93 -34.54
CA LEU A 103 19.42 8.55 -35.93
C LEU A 103 20.75 7.80 -36.02
N LEU A 104 21.75 8.15 -35.21
CA LEU A 104 23.04 7.47 -35.18
C LEU A 104 22.94 6.01 -34.77
N THR A 105 21.87 5.63 -34.04
CA THR A 105 21.62 4.23 -33.67
C THR A 105 21.41 3.33 -34.90
N ALA A 106 21.04 3.90 -36.04
CA ALA A 106 20.94 3.18 -37.33
C ALA A 106 22.25 2.43 -37.69
N PHE A 107 23.40 3.00 -37.34
CA PHE A 107 24.70 2.38 -37.59
C PHE A 107 25.03 1.20 -36.67
N PHE A 108 24.23 0.97 -35.63
CA PHE A 108 24.27 -0.29 -34.89
C PHE A 108 23.74 -1.44 -35.75
N ILE A 109 22.74 -1.18 -36.60
CA ILE A 109 22.08 -2.19 -37.45
C ILE A 109 22.77 -2.35 -38.78
N ALA A 110 23.07 -1.24 -39.45
CA ALA A 110 23.44 -1.20 -40.87
C ALA A 110 24.79 -0.47 -41.11
N ASP A 111 25.43 -0.78 -42.23
CA ASP A 111 26.67 -0.08 -42.64
C ASP A 111 26.38 1.17 -43.49
N THR A 112 25.16 1.30 -44.01
CA THR A 112 24.78 2.46 -44.82
C THR A 112 23.39 2.94 -44.44
N LEU A 113 23.31 4.24 -44.19
CA LEU A 113 22.08 4.99 -43.92
C LEU A 113 21.80 5.86 -45.15
N GLU A 114 20.61 5.72 -45.74
CA GLU A 114 20.09 6.62 -46.76
C GLU A 114 18.82 7.28 -46.24
N ILE A 115 18.64 8.54 -46.53
CA ILE A 115 17.47 9.33 -46.20
C ILE A 115 16.94 10.00 -47.44
N GLU A 116 15.69 9.72 -47.78
CA GLU A 116 14.92 10.47 -48.75
C GLU A 116 13.85 11.25 -48.02
N THR A 117 13.80 12.56 -48.18
CA THR A 117 12.87 13.40 -47.40
C THR A 117 12.34 14.55 -48.22
N TYR A 118 11.07 14.93 -48.03
CA TYR A 118 10.49 16.15 -48.52
C TYR A 118 10.28 17.12 -47.37
N SER A 119 11.01 18.21 -47.34
CA SER A 119 10.88 19.26 -46.34
C SER A 119 9.70 20.15 -46.67
N ILE A 120 8.72 20.21 -45.79
CA ILE A 120 7.60 21.17 -45.89
C ILE A 120 8.14 22.60 -45.76
N LEU A 121 9.11 22.80 -44.85
CA LEU A 121 9.70 24.10 -44.59
C LEU A 121 10.42 24.67 -45.86
N ASP A 122 11.27 23.86 -46.50
CA ASP A 122 12.03 24.26 -47.66
C ASP A 122 11.26 24.10 -48.96
N ARG A 123 10.17 23.33 -48.96
CA ARG A 123 9.38 22.91 -50.13
C ARG A 123 10.24 22.22 -51.18
N ARG A 124 11.18 21.37 -50.74
CA ARG A 124 12.16 20.64 -51.54
C ARG A 124 12.35 19.24 -51.02
N SER A 125 12.74 18.37 -51.94
CA SER A 125 13.15 17.01 -51.59
C SER A 125 14.66 16.91 -51.56
N TYR A 126 15.16 16.11 -50.64
CA TYR A 126 16.57 15.84 -50.45
C TYR A 126 16.81 14.34 -50.39
N HIS A 127 17.99 13.92 -50.86
CA HIS A 127 18.51 12.56 -50.71
C HIS A 127 19.90 12.61 -50.11
N LEU A 128 20.10 11.92 -49.02
CA LEU A 128 21.34 11.84 -48.25
C LEU A 128 21.83 10.40 -48.21
N VAL A 129 23.15 10.22 -48.31
CA VAL A 129 23.81 8.93 -48.09
C VAL A 129 24.94 9.12 -47.10
N TRP A 130 24.93 8.27 -46.03
CA TRP A 130 25.96 8.27 -45.02
C TRP A 130 26.40 6.83 -44.70
N LYS A 131 27.73 6.58 -44.70
CA LYS A 131 28.29 5.28 -44.40
C LYS A 131 28.88 5.25 -43.00
N LYS A 132 28.75 4.10 -42.37
CA LYS A 132 29.28 3.84 -41.03
C LYS A 132 30.79 4.14 -40.98
N GLY A 133 31.20 4.91 -39.94
CA GLY A 133 32.60 5.30 -39.74
C GLY A 133 33.09 6.44 -40.62
N GLU A 134 32.33 6.89 -41.62
CA GLU A 134 32.67 8.08 -42.37
C GLU A 134 32.35 9.36 -41.59
N GLN A 135 33.32 10.26 -41.46
CA GLN A 135 33.13 11.57 -40.81
C GLN A 135 32.45 12.61 -41.72
N LYS A 136 32.14 12.22 -42.95
CA LYS A 136 31.50 13.06 -43.93
C LYS A 136 30.33 12.34 -44.56
N TYR A 137 29.27 13.05 -44.77
CA TYR A 137 28.15 12.60 -45.58
C TYR A 137 27.77 13.65 -46.61
N THR A 138 27.03 13.24 -47.65
CA THR A 138 26.63 14.13 -48.74
C THR A 138 25.12 14.06 -48.90
N TYR A 139 24.53 15.18 -49.29
CA TYR A 139 23.15 15.22 -49.72
C TYR A 139 23.02 15.95 -51.08
N VAL A 140 21.95 15.67 -51.77
CA VAL A 140 21.57 16.32 -53.04
C VAL A 140 20.10 16.69 -53.00
N GLU A 141 19.73 17.76 -53.71
CA GLU A 141 18.33 18.01 -54.01
C GLU A 141 17.82 16.90 -54.92
N ALA A 142 16.72 16.28 -54.55
CA ALA A 142 16.07 15.20 -55.30
C ALA A 142 14.76 15.68 -55.92
N LYS A 143 14.25 14.95 -56.89
CA LYS A 143 12.88 15.12 -57.38
C LYS A 143 12.04 13.98 -56.83
N SER A 144 11.44 14.19 -55.69
CA SER A 144 10.51 13.24 -55.11
C SER A 144 9.14 13.91 -54.95
N GLU A 145 8.07 13.18 -55.24
CA GLU A 145 6.70 13.62 -54.96
C GLU A 145 6.17 13.09 -53.60
N PHE A 146 7.03 12.32 -52.89
CA PHE A 146 6.69 11.72 -51.60
C PHE A 146 6.81 12.77 -50.49
N GLN A 147 5.75 12.97 -49.74
CA GLN A 147 5.73 13.83 -48.55
C GLN A 147 6.10 12.99 -47.31
N GLY A 148 7.05 13.46 -46.52
CA GLY A 148 7.56 12.79 -45.33
C GLY A 148 9.01 12.36 -45.44
N THR A 149 9.41 11.32 -44.73
CA THR A 149 10.77 10.80 -44.69
C THR A 149 10.83 9.30 -44.92
N ILE A 150 11.74 8.82 -45.71
CA ILE A 150 12.11 7.42 -45.88
C ILE A 150 13.55 7.24 -45.42
N VAL A 151 13.70 6.50 -44.31
CA VAL A 151 15.01 6.09 -43.78
C VAL A 151 15.30 4.68 -44.26
N THR A 152 16.36 4.48 -45.03
CA THR A 152 16.78 3.19 -45.59
C THR A 152 18.09 2.72 -44.97
N LEU A 153 18.04 1.55 -44.32
CA LEU A 153 19.18 0.86 -43.71
C LEU A 153 19.68 -0.22 -44.68
N LYS A 154 20.92 -0.14 -45.18
CA LYS A 154 21.49 -1.10 -46.14
C LYS A 154 22.68 -1.85 -45.52
N ASN A 155 22.95 -3.02 -46.08
CA ASN A 155 24.05 -3.90 -45.67
C ASN A 155 23.95 -4.29 -44.22
N ILE A 156 22.77 -4.73 -43.80
CA ILE A 156 22.52 -5.17 -42.44
C ILE A 156 23.27 -6.49 -42.18
N GLU A 157 23.93 -6.58 -41.02
CA GLU A 157 24.61 -7.79 -40.58
C GLU A 157 23.59 -8.95 -40.44
N PRO A 158 23.84 -10.15 -40.99
CA PRO A 158 22.89 -11.26 -40.98
C PRO A 158 22.41 -11.63 -39.55
N ALA A 159 23.32 -11.63 -38.60
CA ALA A 159 22.96 -11.95 -37.19
C ALA A 159 21.97 -10.93 -36.59
N LYS A 160 22.16 -9.64 -36.86
CA LYS A 160 21.26 -8.58 -36.39
C LYS A 160 19.92 -8.63 -37.08
N LEU A 161 19.87 -8.94 -38.36
CA LEU A 161 18.63 -9.15 -39.09
C LEU A 161 17.84 -10.34 -38.50
N GLN A 162 18.54 -11.46 -38.22
CA GLN A 162 17.90 -12.61 -37.56
C GLN A 162 17.34 -12.26 -36.20
N MET A 163 18.05 -11.47 -35.40
CA MET A 163 17.53 -10.99 -34.08
C MET A 163 16.24 -10.18 -34.25
N ILE A 164 16.19 -9.24 -35.20
CA ILE A 164 15.02 -8.41 -35.49
C ILE A 164 13.79 -9.30 -35.86
N LEU A 165 14.04 -10.39 -36.57
CA LEU A 165 12.98 -11.29 -37.03
C LEU A 165 12.47 -12.25 -35.96
N LEU A 166 13.08 -12.31 -34.75
CA LEU A 166 12.57 -13.13 -33.65
C LEU A 166 11.17 -12.63 -33.21
N PRO A 167 10.21 -13.52 -32.96
CA PRO A 167 8.85 -13.13 -32.57
C PRO A 167 8.83 -12.21 -31.34
N GLU A 168 9.62 -12.51 -30.31
CA GLU A 168 9.72 -11.72 -29.10
C GLU A 168 10.27 -10.30 -29.34
N GLU A 169 11.21 -10.14 -30.27
CA GLU A 169 11.77 -8.83 -30.62
C GLU A 169 10.78 -8.00 -31.46
N LYS A 170 10.03 -8.65 -32.37
CA LYS A 170 8.95 -7.98 -33.10
C LYS A 170 7.87 -7.48 -32.15
N ILE A 171 7.46 -8.29 -31.15
CA ILE A 171 6.51 -7.86 -30.13
C ILE A 171 7.06 -6.66 -29.34
N LYS A 172 8.34 -6.66 -28.94
CA LYS A 172 8.96 -5.53 -28.24
C LYS A 172 8.92 -4.23 -29.06
N LEU A 173 9.08 -4.32 -30.38
CA LEU A 173 8.97 -3.17 -31.27
C LEU A 173 7.58 -2.50 -31.18
N PHE A 174 6.50 -3.30 -31.18
CA PHE A 174 5.15 -2.78 -31.05
C PHE A 174 4.84 -2.32 -29.62
N MET A 175 5.36 -3.04 -28.62
CA MET A 175 5.21 -2.68 -27.20
C MET A 175 5.98 -1.41 -26.83
N ALA A 176 6.94 -0.99 -27.62
CA ALA A 176 7.69 0.23 -27.37
C ALA A 176 6.78 1.47 -27.35
N SER A 177 5.66 1.47 -28.06
CA SER A 177 4.63 2.49 -27.99
C SER A 177 3.53 2.11 -27.00
N ILE A 178 3.06 3.06 -26.20
CA ILE A 178 1.94 2.89 -25.26
C ILE A 178 0.64 2.45 -25.96
N ARG A 179 0.55 2.70 -27.27
CA ARG A 179 -0.57 2.28 -28.11
C ARG A 179 -0.80 0.75 -28.10
N PHE A 180 0.18 -0.03 -27.70
CA PHE A 180 0.02 -1.46 -27.51
C PHE A 180 -1.02 -1.81 -26.44
N PHE A 181 -1.19 -0.96 -25.42
CA PHE A 181 -2.07 -1.19 -24.28
C PHE A 181 -3.35 -0.35 -24.32
N THR A 182 -3.30 0.78 -25.01
CA THR A 182 -4.36 1.80 -24.98
C THR A 182 -4.95 2.06 -26.36
N ASP A 183 -6.19 2.54 -26.38
CA ASP A 183 -6.81 3.10 -27.60
C ASP A 183 -6.34 4.56 -27.85
N ASN A 184 -5.09 4.88 -27.51
CA ASN A 184 -4.53 6.21 -27.73
C ASN A 184 -4.37 6.47 -29.24
N GLU A 185 -5.42 7.03 -29.85
CA GLU A 185 -5.44 7.39 -31.25
C GLU A 185 -4.51 8.58 -31.59
N ASN A 186 -3.90 9.22 -30.59
CA ASN A 186 -3.01 10.36 -30.83
C ASN A 186 -1.60 9.96 -31.30
N LEU A 187 -1.29 8.66 -31.35
CA LEU A 187 -0.03 8.13 -31.86
C LEU A 187 -0.24 7.39 -33.19
N PRO A 188 0.70 7.50 -34.15
CA PRO A 188 0.64 6.70 -35.37
C PRO A 188 0.78 5.20 -35.07
N ARG A 189 0.13 4.37 -35.87
CA ARG A 189 0.33 2.90 -35.86
C ARG A 189 1.60 2.53 -36.56
N ILE A 190 2.18 1.39 -36.18
CA ILE A 190 3.29 0.75 -36.90
C ILE A 190 2.67 -0.32 -37.81
N ASN A 191 3.03 -0.27 -39.08
CA ASN A 191 2.77 -1.34 -40.06
C ASN A 191 4.11 -1.99 -40.41
N LEU A 192 4.25 -3.28 -40.08
CA LEU A 192 5.45 -4.06 -40.36
C LEU A 192 5.20 -4.92 -41.60
N VAL A 193 6.05 -4.79 -42.60
CA VAL A 193 6.00 -5.58 -43.81
C VAL A 193 7.31 -6.35 -43.96
N ILE A 194 7.27 -7.68 -44.04
CA ILE A 194 8.45 -8.53 -44.21
C ILE A 194 8.33 -9.29 -45.52
N ASP A 195 9.25 -9.08 -46.42
CA ASP A 195 9.25 -9.66 -47.76
C ASP A 195 7.92 -9.50 -48.53
N GLY A 196 7.25 -8.36 -48.33
CA GLY A 196 5.94 -8.05 -48.92
C GLY A 196 4.72 -8.58 -48.18
N ILE A 197 4.90 -9.24 -47.06
CA ILE A 197 3.80 -9.73 -46.19
C ILE A 197 3.66 -8.80 -45.01
N GLU A 198 2.46 -8.27 -44.81
CA GLU A 198 2.15 -7.43 -43.63
C GLU A 198 1.96 -8.33 -42.39
N GLU A 199 2.66 -7.97 -41.32
CA GLU A 199 2.55 -8.61 -40.02
C GLU A 199 2.14 -7.58 -38.97
N SER A 200 1.20 -7.92 -38.10
CA SER A 200 0.81 -7.09 -36.98
C SER A 200 1.00 -7.86 -35.67
N TYR A 201 1.62 -7.21 -34.69
CA TYR A 201 1.83 -7.73 -33.35
C TYR A 201 1.02 -6.93 -32.32
N TYR A 202 0.16 -6.01 -32.77
CA TYR A 202 -0.82 -5.43 -31.87
C TYR A 202 -1.81 -6.50 -31.39
N PRO A 203 -2.24 -6.47 -30.13
CA PRO A 203 -3.34 -7.29 -29.66
C PRO A 203 -4.60 -7.05 -30.51
N ALA A 204 -5.47 -8.07 -30.60
CA ALA A 204 -6.74 -7.95 -31.35
C ALA A 204 -7.64 -6.82 -30.80
N GLU A 205 -7.52 -6.54 -29.51
CA GLU A 205 -8.13 -5.39 -28.83
C GLU A 205 -7.14 -4.84 -27.79
N THR A 206 -7.34 -3.62 -27.32
CA THR A 206 -6.51 -3.07 -26.24
C THR A 206 -6.87 -3.70 -24.90
N LEU A 207 -5.97 -3.62 -23.94
CA LEU A 207 -6.20 -4.13 -22.58
C LEU A 207 -7.39 -3.44 -21.91
N GLU A 208 -7.60 -2.17 -22.21
CA GLU A 208 -8.75 -1.40 -21.71
C GLU A 208 -10.07 -1.88 -22.32
N SER A 209 -10.12 -2.08 -23.65
CA SER A 209 -11.28 -2.61 -24.34
C SER A 209 -11.63 -4.01 -23.87
N TYR A 210 -10.61 -4.87 -23.70
CA TYR A 210 -10.78 -6.21 -23.12
C TYR A 210 -11.36 -6.14 -21.70
N TYR A 211 -10.83 -5.28 -20.83
CA TYR A 211 -11.36 -5.06 -19.50
C TYR A 211 -12.83 -4.64 -19.56
N ASN A 212 -13.15 -3.61 -20.34
CA ASN A 212 -14.51 -3.06 -20.45
C ASN A 212 -15.53 -4.09 -20.95
N ARG A 213 -15.14 -4.96 -21.87
CA ARG A 213 -15.95 -6.06 -22.38
C ARG A 213 -16.20 -7.15 -21.33
N ASN A 214 -15.19 -7.47 -20.52
CA ASN A 214 -15.22 -8.58 -19.59
C ASN A 214 -15.67 -8.20 -18.17
N LYS A 215 -15.67 -6.92 -17.80
CA LYS A 215 -16.08 -6.48 -16.46
C LYS A 215 -17.52 -6.84 -16.07
N ARG A 216 -18.37 -7.16 -17.05
CA ARG A 216 -19.77 -7.61 -16.83
C ARG A 216 -19.96 -9.11 -16.97
N SER A 217 -18.90 -9.85 -17.27
CA SER A 217 -18.98 -11.30 -17.45
C SER A 217 -18.76 -12.01 -16.11
N ASN A 218 -19.48 -13.12 -15.89
CA ASN A 218 -19.30 -13.97 -14.71
C ASN A 218 -17.99 -14.81 -14.75
N GLY A 219 -17.05 -14.48 -15.61
CA GLY A 219 -15.88 -15.30 -15.96
C GLY A 219 -14.64 -15.12 -15.10
N GLY A 220 -14.69 -14.42 -13.98
CA GLY A 220 -13.54 -14.24 -13.09
C GLY A 220 -13.39 -12.83 -12.52
N PHE A 221 -12.54 -12.69 -11.53
CA PHE A 221 -12.24 -11.39 -10.91
C PHE A 221 -11.33 -10.56 -11.81
N ILE A 222 -11.76 -9.35 -12.12
CA ILE A 222 -11.01 -8.35 -12.89
C ILE A 222 -11.09 -7.04 -12.13
N ALA A 223 -9.96 -6.45 -11.85
CA ALA A 223 -9.88 -5.12 -11.26
C ALA A 223 -9.06 -4.17 -12.13
N LYS A 224 -9.50 -2.93 -12.21
CA LYS A 224 -8.80 -1.80 -12.82
C LYS A 224 -8.48 -0.79 -11.73
N ALA A 225 -7.22 -0.47 -11.59
CA ALA A 225 -6.71 0.50 -10.64
C ALA A 225 -5.98 1.59 -11.41
N SER A 226 -6.51 2.80 -11.42
CA SER A 226 -5.91 3.96 -12.10
C SER A 226 -5.30 4.90 -11.08
N PHE A 227 -4.20 5.53 -11.45
CA PHE A 227 -3.49 6.46 -10.57
C PHE A 227 -2.88 7.62 -11.35
N ASN A 228 -2.77 8.74 -10.67
CA ASN A 228 -2.06 9.92 -11.13
C ASN A 228 -1.23 10.49 -9.97
N TYR A 229 0.02 10.84 -10.23
CA TYR A 229 0.91 11.50 -9.28
C TYR A 229 1.34 12.85 -9.81
N GLU A 230 1.22 13.86 -8.96
CA GLU A 230 1.70 15.22 -9.23
C GLU A 230 1.99 15.95 -7.92
N ASN A 231 3.16 16.53 -7.77
CA ASN A 231 3.54 17.39 -6.63
C ASN A 231 3.24 16.78 -5.24
N ASN A 232 3.71 15.55 -5.00
CA ASN A 232 3.45 14.81 -3.76
C ASN A 232 1.96 14.45 -3.52
N ARG A 233 1.10 14.63 -4.50
CA ARG A 233 -0.31 14.22 -4.44
C ARG A 233 -0.54 13.03 -5.36
N ILE A 234 -1.20 12.01 -4.84
CA ILE A 234 -1.59 10.83 -5.60
C ILE A 234 -3.11 10.83 -5.68
N THR A 235 -3.66 10.74 -6.87
CA THR A 235 -5.09 10.53 -7.10
C THR A 235 -5.31 9.10 -7.55
N LEU A 236 -6.21 8.39 -6.89
CA LEU A 236 -6.47 6.96 -7.10
C LEU A 236 -7.92 6.74 -7.51
N SER A 237 -8.12 5.80 -8.43
CA SER A 237 -9.44 5.27 -8.79
C SER A 237 -9.37 3.75 -8.87
N TYR A 238 -10.42 3.08 -8.43
CA TYR A 238 -10.50 1.63 -8.41
C TYR A 238 -11.90 1.16 -8.80
N GLU A 239 -11.97 0.16 -9.65
CA GLU A 239 -13.19 -0.56 -10.00
C GLU A 239 -12.91 -2.06 -10.18
N ASP A 240 -13.89 -2.90 -9.87
CA ASP A 240 -13.82 -4.34 -10.09
C ASP A 240 -15.18 -4.90 -10.54
N ASN A 241 -15.21 -6.17 -10.94
CA ASN A 241 -16.43 -6.83 -11.42
C ASN A 241 -17.18 -7.63 -10.35
N ILE A 242 -16.76 -7.60 -9.09
CA ILE A 242 -17.37 -8.35 -7.99
C ILE A 242 -18.10 -7.44 -7.01
N SER A 243 -17.49 -6.32 -6.65
CA SER A 243 -17.96 -5.49 -5.55
C SER A 243 -18.03 -4.03 -5.93
N ASN A 244 -19.25 -3.48 -5.96
CA ASN A 244 -19.44 -2.04 -6.06
C ASN A 244 -19.03 -1.30 -4.79
N PHE A 245 -18.85 -2.00 -3.67
CA PHE A 245 -18.56 -1.41 -2.36
C PHE A 245 -17.21 -0.70 -2.30
N TYR A 246 -16.20 -1.27 -2.96
CA TYR A 246 -14.84 -0.69 -2.98
C TYR A 246 -14.57 0.18 -4.20
N THR A 247 -15.54 0.34 -5.10
CA THR A 247 -15.39 1.21 -6.26
C THR A 247 -15.33 2.67 -5.84
N PHE A 248 -14.29 3.36 -6.26
CA PHE A 248 -14.16 4.80 -6.03
C PHE A 248 -13.47 5.49 -7.21
N ASN A 249 -13.69 6.79 -7.33
CA ASN A 249 -13.09 7.60 -8.38
C ASN A 249 -12.47 8.85 -7.79
N GLY A 250 -11.21 9.13 -8.17
CA GLY A 250 -10.54 10.39 -7.87
C GLY A 250 -10.24 10.65 -6.39
N LYS A 251 -10.07 9.60 -5.55
CA LYS A 251 -9.63 9.81 -4.16
C LYS A 251 -8.17 10.28 -4.12
N SER A 252 -7.91 11.36 -3.41
CA SER A 252 -6.58 11.97 -3.33
C SER A 252 -5.90 11.71 -1.98
N ILE A 253 -4.59 11.44 -2.05
CA ILE A 253 -3.68 11.28 -0.92
C ILE A 253 -2.57 12.31 -1.07
N ASP A 254 -2.23 13.02 0.00
CA ASP A 254 -1.09 13.93 0.04
C ASP A 254 0.03 13.30 0.85
N LEU A 255 1.19 13.07 0.21
CA LEU A 255 2.36 12.47 0.89
C LEU A 255 2.90 13.33 2.05
N ARG A 256 2.55 14.62 2.08
CA ARG A 256 2.92 15.55 3.17
C ARG A 256 2.03 15.40 4.40
N ASP A 257 0.88 14.77 4.29
CA ASP A 257 -0.06 14.54 5.39
C ASP A 257 -0.40 13.04 5.55
N LYS A 258 0.35 12.37 6.42
CA LYS A 258 0.18 10.95 6.72
C LYS A 258 -1.23 10.58 7.19
N ARG A 259 -1.94 11.51 7.85
CA ARG A 259 -3.30 11.26 8.35
C ARG A 259 -4.30 11.01 7.22
N THR A 260 -4.11 11.66 6.07
CA THR A 260 -4.98 11.41 4.90
C THR A 260 -4.83 9.98 4.38
N VAL A 261 -3.63 9.43 4.47
CA VAL A 261 -3.35 8.05 4.05
C VAL A 261 -3.88 7.06 5.08
N ASP A 262 -3.64 7.30 6.37
CA ASP A 262 -4.13 6.44 7.46
C ASP A 262 -5.65 6.33 7.42
N ASN A 263 -6.36 7.44 7.25
CA ASN A 263 -7.81 7.46 7.12
C ASN A 263 -8.26 6.67 5.89
N PHE A 264 -7.63 6.91 4.72
CA PHE A 264 -7.99 6.21 3.50
C PHE A 264 -7.72 4.69 3.60
N VAL A 265 -6.59 4.29 4.18
CA VAL A 265 -6.23 2.88 4.37
C VAL A 265 -7.11 2.20 5.42
N SER A 266 -7.52 2.93 6.47
CA SER A 266 -8.44 2.43 7.50
C SER A 266 -9.85 2.22 6.95
N ASP A 267 -10.31 3.07 6.03
CA ASP A 267 -11.61 2.92 5.37
C ASP A 267 -11.72 1.64 4.52
N ILE A 268 -10.58 1.08 4.08
CA ILE A 268 -10.55 -0.15 3.28
C ILE A 268 -10.87 -1.41 4.12
N GLN A 269 -10.90 -1.33 5.44
CA GLN A 269 -11.29 -2.39 6.38
C GLN A 269 -10.88 -3.81 5.97
N ALA A 270 -9.63 -4.00 5.55
CA ALA A 270 -9.11 -5.32 5.22
C ALA A 270 -9.10 -6.20 6.49
N PRO A 271 -9.67 -7.42 6.46
CA PRO A 271 -9.66 -8.28 7.63
C PRO A 271 -8.22 -8.63 8.02
N GLU A 272 -7.85 -8.37 9.27
CA GLU A 272 -6.51 -8.61 9.82
C GLU A 272 -6.16 -10.10 9.95
N SER A 273 -7.13 -11.00 9.80
CA SER A 273 -6.97 -12.42 10.08
C SER A 273 -6.15 -13.15 9.02
N GLY A 274 -4.89 -13.44 9.32
CA GLY A 274 -4.09 -14.46 8.65
C GLY A 274 -3.18 -14.00 7.53
N VAL A 275 -3.12 -12.71 7.25
CA VAL A 275 -2.19 -12.12 6.27
C VAL A 275 -1.07 -11.42 7.04
N ALA A 276 0.19 -11.69 6.68
CA ALA A 276 1.30 -10.91 7.21
C ALA A 276 1.01 -9.41 6.96
N PRO A 277 1.17 -8.54 7.97
CA PRO A 277 0.88 -7.13 7.80
C PRO A 277 1.70 -6.62 6.62
N ILE A 278 1.02 -6.14 5.58
CA ILE A 278 1.68 -5.29 4.58
C ILE A 278 2.29 -4.17 5.41
N LYS A 279 3.59 -3.94 5.25
CA LYS A 279 4.25 -2.77 5.84
C LYS A 279 3.29 -1.60 5.67
N SER A 280 2.93 -0.93 6.74
CA SER A 280 1.94 0.14 6.68
C SER A 280 2.31 1.07 5.52
N VAL A 281 1.35 1.41 4.69
CA VAL A 281 1.60 2.34 3.58
C VAL A 281 2.26 3.61 4.10
N CYS A 282 1.88 4.03 5.31
CA CYS A 282 2.43 5.21 5.98
C CYS A 282 3.87 5.06 6.50
N GLU A 283 4.40 3.83 6.55
CA GLU A 283 5.80 3.55 6.89
C GLU A 283 6.71 3.64 5.67
N SER A 284 6.16 3.85 4.47
CA SER A 284 6.96 4.03 3.27
C SER A 284 7.90 5.23 3.40
N GLU A 285 9.11 5.05 2.93
CA GLU A 285 10.11 6.13 2.83
C GLU A 285 9.63 7.31 1.98
N ALA A 286 8.64 7.11 1.10
CA ALA A 286 8.03 8.19 0.33
C ALA A 286 7.49 9.35 1.21
N PHE A 287 7.12 9.05 2.46
CA PHE A 287 6.62 10.02 3.44
C PHE A 287 7.71 10.60 4.35
N SER A 288 8.97 10.19 4.19
CA SER A 288 10.06 10.66 5.04
C SER A 288 10.47 12.08 4.69
N GLU A 289 10.97 12.83 5.68
CA GLU A 289 11.51 14.17 5.48
C GLU A 289 12.66 14.20 4.46
N GLN A 290 13.35 13.07 4.28
CA GLN A 290 14.41 12.90 3.30
C GLN A 290 13.89 12.91 1.86
N TYR A 291 12.73 12.29 1.61
CA TYR A 291 12.19 12.12 0.26
C TYR A 291 11.14 13.18 -0.11
N LEU A 292 10.40 13.74 0.85
CA LEU A 292 9.36 14.75 0.55
C LEU A 292 9.83 15.92 -0.30
N PRO A 293 11.02 16.55 -0.05
CA PRO A 293 11.49 17.68 -0.85
C PRO A 293 12.04 17.27 -2.23
N ILE A 294 12.26 15.97 -2.48
CA ILE A 294 12.78 15.50 -3.76
C ILE A 294 11.66 15.57 -4.80
N GLU A 295 11.92 16.24 -5.90
CA GLU A 295 10.98 16.34 -7.00
C GLU A 295 11.00 15.05 -7.84
N VAL A 296 9.81 14.63 -8.26
CA VAL A 296 9.58 13.52 -9.18
C VAL A 296 8.59 14.02 -10.21
N PRO A 297 8.85 13.83 -11.51
CA PRO A 297 7.95 14.23 -12.58
C PRO A 297 6.54 13.67 -12.37
N ALA A 298 5.53 14.38 -12.87
CA ALA A 298 4.16 13.87 -12.88
C ALA A 298 4.06 12.62 -13.76
N PHE A 299 3.29 11.65 -13.29
CA PHE A 299 3.01 10.42 -14.03
C PHE A 299 1.62 9.90 -13.75
N SER A 300 1.08 9.17 -14.71
CA SER A 300 -0.21 8.51 -14.57
C SER A 300 -0.15 7.10 -15.13
N GLY A 301 -1.06 6.23 -14.69
CA GLY A 301 -1.07 4.88 -15.18
C GLY A 301 -2.28 4.07 -14.73
N VAL A 302 -2.27 2.82 -15.18
CA VAL A 302 -3.34 1.84 -14.91
C VAL A 302 -2.72 0.48 -14.64
N LEU A 303 -3.26 -0.20 -13.63
CA LEU A 303 -2.97 -1.60 -13.32
C LEU A 303 -4.25 -2.41 -13.47
N TYR A 304 -4.16 -3.53 -14.15
CA TYR A 304 -5.22 -4.53 -14.23
C TYR A 304 -4.76 -5.79 -13.53
N THR A 305 -5.61 -6.37 -12.68
CA THR A 305 -5.33 -7.64 -12.03
C THR A 305 -6.33 -8.70 -12.43
N TRP A 306 -5.85 -9.93 -12.53
CA TRP A 306 -6.63 -11.09 -12.97
C TRP A 306 -6.53 -12.24 -11.97
N ARG A 307 -7.64 -12.96 -11.74
CA ARG A 307 -7.69 -14.04 -10.74
C ARG A 307 -7.50 -15.44 -11.32
N HIS A 308 -7.76 -15.66 -12.60
CA HIS A 308 -7.73 -17.00 -13.20
C HIS A 308 -6.36 -17.38 -13.80
N ARG A 309 -6.00 -18.66 -13.59
CA ARG A 309 -4.66 -19.19 -13.92
C ARG A 309 -4.39 -19.37 -15.42
N LYS A 310 -5.42 -19.43 -16.26
CA LYS A 310 -5.29 -19.56 -17.71
C LYS A 310 -6.48 -18.89 -18.37
N ASN A 311 -6.24 -17.74 -18.93
CA ASN A 311 -7.09 -17.21 -19.98
C ASN A 311 -6.17 -17.04 -21.19
N GLU A 312 -6.34 -17.86 -22.22
CA GLU A 312 -5.55 -17.82 -23.46
C GLU A 312 -5.62 -16.42 -24.11
N ASP A 313 -6.75 -15.74 -23.91
CA ASP A 313 -6.94 -14.38 -24.41
C ASP A 313 -5.95 -13.38 -23.79
N LEU A 314 -5.45 -13.62 -22.56
CA LEU A 314 -4.51 -12.73 -21.88
C LEU A 314 -3.06 -12.93 -22.33
N GLU A 315 -2.75 -14.00 -23.05
CA GLU A 315 -1.38 -14.26 -23.54
C GLU A 315 -0.93 -13.23 -24.59
N GLN A 316 -1.89 -12.51 -25.19
CA GLN A 316 -1.57 -11.42 -26.12
C GLN A 316 -0.96 -10.19 -25.45
N TRP A 317 -1.11 -10.03 -24.11
CA TRP A 317 -0.45 -8.98 -23.36
C TRP A 317 0.64 -9.54 -22.45
N PRO A 318 1.79 -8.88 -22.35
CA PRO A 318 2.83 -9.28 -21.44
C PRO A 318 2.47 -8.93 -20.00
N VAL A 319 2.74 -9.84 -19.08
CA VAL A 319 2.58 -9.63 -17.63
C VAL A 319 3.56 -8.56 -17.11
N GLY A 320 3.22 -7.93 -15.97
CA GLY A 320 4.00 -6.91 -15.31
C GLY A 320 3.60 -5.49 -15.72
N VAL A 321 4.34 -4.51 -15.21
CA VAL A 321 4.04 -3.09 -15.38
C VAL A 321 5.13 -2.42 -16.21
N ARG A 322 4.73 -1.69 -17.26
CA ARG A 322 5.64 -1.00 -18.18
C ARG A 322 5.76 0.48 -17.82
N ILE A 323 6.95 1.02 -18.03
CA ILE A 323 7.19 2.46 -17.89
C ILE A 323 7.33 3.07 -19.27
N TYR A 324 6.48 4.05 -19.53
CA TYR A 324 6.53 4.89 -20.73
C TYR A 324 6.98 6.30 -20.34
N ILE A 325 7.66 6.93 -21.25
CA ILE A 325 8.11 8.32 -21.16
C ILE A 325 7.73 8.99 -22.46
N ASN A 326 6.86 9.97 -22.37
CA ASN A 326 6.31 10.62 -23.56
C ASN A 326 5.77 9.59 -24.57
N ASN A 327 4.98 8.62 -24.07
CA ASN A 327 4.36 7.53 -24.83
C ASN A 327 5.27 6.40 -25.32
N TYR A 328 6.58 6.43 -25.03
CA TYR A 328 7.52 5.39 -25.47
C TYR A 328 8.25 4.75 -24.28
N SER A 329 8.33 3.41 -24.29
CA SER A 329 8.89 2.65 -23.18
C SER A 329 10.41 2.80 -23.06
N LEU A 330 10.90 2.74 -21.82
CA LEU A 330 12.28 2.40 -21.53
C LEU A 330 12.50 0.90 -21.77
N TYR A 331 13.63 0.55 -22.36
CA TYR A 331 13.82 -0.80 -22.93
C TYR A 331 13.84 -1.93 -21.91
N ARG A 332 14.41 -1.71 -20.74
CA ARG A 332 14.40 -2.70 -19.64
C ARG A 332 13.00 -3.13 -19.25
N TYR A 333 12.03 -2.22 -19.37
CA TYR A 333 10.65 -2.49 -18.99
C TYR A 333 9.84 -3.22 -20.07
N LEU A 334 10.44 -3.48 -21.25
CA LEU A 334 9.86 -4.34 -22.28
C LEU A 334 10.09 -5.83 -21.98
N ASP A 335 11.02 -6.18 -21.10
CA ASP A 335 11.31 -7.56 -20.75
C ASP A 335 10.22 -8.14 -19.86
N LYS A 336 9.80 -9.38 -20.17
CA LYS A 336 8.75 -10.09 -19.45
C LYS A 336 9.09 -10.39 -17.99
N GLU A 337 10.38 -10.54 -17.69
CA GLU A 337 10.88 -10.93 -16.38
C GLU A 337 11.21 -9.75 -15.48
N ASN A 338 11.05 -8.52 -15.95
CA ASN A 338 11.36 -7.33 -15.18
C ASN A 338 10.26 -7.07 -14.13
N ASP A 339 10.50 -7.52 -12.91
CA ASP A 339 9.64 -7.29 -11.73
C ASP A 339 10.16 -6.11 -10.89
N TRP A 340 10.26 -4.94 -11.49
CA TRP A 340 10.78 -3.72 -10.85
C TRP A 340 9.94 -3.22 -9.66
N LEU A 341 8.67 -3.63 -9.59
CA LEU A 341 7.78 -3.38 -8.45
C LEU A 341 7.88 -4.47 -7.37
N THR A 342 8.73 -5.47 -7.58
CA THR A 342 8.87 -6.63 -6.67
C THR A 342 7.54 -7.32 -6.34
N LEU A 343 6.61 -7.38 -7.33
CA LEU A 343 5.29 -8.00 -7.16
C LEU A 343 5.38 -9.46 -6.75
N SER A 344 6.42 -10.16 -7.17
CA SER A 344 6.70 -11.53 -6.77
C SER A 344 6.97 -11.63 -5.27
N GLU A 345 7.73 -10.70 -4.70
CA GLU A 345 8.02 -10.61 -3.27
C GLU A 345 6.78 -10.16 -2.48
N VAL A 346 6.08 -9.12 -2.95
CA VAL A 346 4.82 -8.66 -2.36
C VAL A 346 3.85 -9.83 -2.24
N SER A 347 3.74 -10.67 -3.27
CA SER A 347 2.82 -11.81 -3.27
C SER A 347 3.23 -12.96 -2.36
N GLN A 348 4.51 -13.11 -2.04
CA GLN A 348 4.98 -14.09 -1.05
C GLN A 348 4.69 -13.63 0.37
N ASN A 349 4.85 -12.34 0.62
CA ASN A 349 4.61 -11.73 1.92
C ASN A 349 3.10 -11.54 2.20
N VAL A 350 2.33 -11.27 1.15
CA VAL A 350 0.87 -11.04 1.21
C VAL A 350 0.14 -12.15 0.46
N LYS A 351 -0.06 -13.29 1.12
CA LYS A 351 -0.56 -14.54 0.49
C LYS A 351 -1.89 -14.44 -0.23
N ALA A 352 -2.70 -13.42 0.01
CA ALA A 352 -4.05 -13.32 -0.53
C ALA A 352 -4.21 -12.36 -1.73
N THR A 353 -3.21 -11.51 -2.04
CA THR A 353 -3.33 -10.53 -3.13
C THR A 353 -3.20 -11.14 -4.52
N ASN A 354 -3.90 -10.53 -5.51
CA ASN A 354 -3.72 -10.81 -6.94
C ASN A 354 -2.62 -9.95 -7.57
N TYR A 355 -2.10 -8.93 -6.87
CA TYR A 355 -0.95 -8.15 -7.33
C TYR A 355 0.32 -9.01 -7.30
N LYS A 356 0.37 -9.95 -8.25
CA LYS A 356 1.49 -10.86 -8.52
C LYS A 356 1.97 -10.60 -9.93
N LEU A 357 3.25 -10.74 -10.19
CA LEU A 357 3.79 -10.53 -11.53
C LEU A 357 2.97 -11.27 -12.63
N LYS A 358 2.57 -12.51 -12.36
CA LYS A 358 1.81 -13.35 -13.31
C LYS A 358 0.35 -12.91 -13.54
N ASN A 359 -0.21 -12.08 -12.68
CA ASN A 359 -1.62 -11.69 -12.70
C ASN A 359 -1.81 -10.18 -12.91
N THR A 360 -0.73 -9.41 -12.94
CA THR A 360 -0.77 -7.96 -13.05
C THR A 360 -0.32 -7.54 -14.43
N TYR A 361 -1.13 -6.71 -15.07
CA TYR A 361 -0.88 -6.10 -16.37
C TYR A 361 -1.02 -4.60 -16.19
N GLY A 362 -0.12 -3.83 -16.75
CA GLY A 362 -0.28 -2.39 -16.59
C GLY A 362 0.85 -1.58 -17.20
N TYR A 363 0.63 -0.30 -17.16
CA TYR A 363 1.59 0.68 -17.63
C TYR A 363 1.45 1.98 -16.83
N LEU A 364 2.49 2.76 -16.86
CA LEU A 364 2.48 4.17 -16.49
C LEU A 364 3.21 4.98 -17.54
N ASP A 365 2.83 6.24 -17.69
CA ASP A 365 3.50 7.19 -18.57
C ASP A 365 3.91 8.45 -17.80
N ILE A 366 5.14 8.87 -18.00
CA ILE A 366 5.68 10.14 -17.52
C ILE A 366 5.57 11.12 -18.70
N THR A 367 4.50 11.89 -18.69
CA THR A 367 4.26 12.92 -19.71
C THR A 367 5.10 14.16 -19.43
N ASN A 368 5.45 14.92 -20.50
CA ASN A 368 6.27 16.13 -20.41
C ASN A 368 7.65 15.89 -19.73
N TYR A 369 8.18 14.69 -19.88
CA TYR A 369 9.46 14.29 -19.27
C TYR A 369 10.61 15.25 -19.61
N ASN A 370 10.62 15.83 -20.82
CA ASN A 370 11.69 16.72 -21.27
C ASN A 370 11.83 17.98 -20.42
N GLU A 371 10.75 18.42 -19.75
CA GLU A 371 10.74 19.54 -18.81
C GLU A 371 11.36 19.18 -17.46
N HIS A 372 11.45 17.87 -17.15
CA HIS A 372 11.84 17.32 -15.84
C HIS A 372 13.03 16.34 -15.91
N ASN A 373 13.79 16.36 -17.00
CA ASN A 373 14.88 15.41 -17.25
C ASN A 373 16.07 15.54 -16.28
N GLU A 374 16.18 16.65 -15.58
CA GLU A 374 17.24 16.87 -14.59
C GLU A 374 16.91 16.22 -13.23
N GLU A 375 15.64 16.01 -12.93
CA GLU A 375 15.17 15.45 -11.67
C GLU A 375 15.25 13.91 -11.71
N LEU A 376 14.66 13.29 -12.72
CA LEU A 376 14.63 11.84 -12.91
C LEU A 376 15.37 11.45 -14.18
N LYS A 377 16.70 11.34 -14.10
CA LYS A 377 17.56 11.10 -15.28
C LYS A 377 17.42 9.69 -15.83
N ILE A 378 17.29 9.60 -17.14
CA ILE A 378 17.37 8.32 -17.87
C ILE A 378 18.86 8.01 -18.13
N SER A 379 19.23 6.73 -17.97
CA SER A 379 20.56 6.23 -18.30
C SER A 379 20.94 6.53 -19.76
N LYS A 380 22.24 6.57 -20.06
CA LYS A 380 22.70 6.82 -21.43
C LYS A 380 22.21 5.75 -22.40
N GLU A 381 22.10 4.54 -21.92
CA GLU A 381 21.63 3.36 -22.65
C GLU A 381 20.11 3.34 -22.85
N ARG A 382 19.39 4.31 -22.28
CA ARG A 382 17.91 4.38 -22.27
C ARG A 382 17.21 3.11 -21.78
N ASN A 383 17.92 2.34 -20.98
CA ASN A 383 17.41 1.10 -20.42
C ASN A 383 16.58 1.35 -19.16
N ASP A 384 17.04 2.25 -18.28
CA ASP A 384 16.50 2.49 -16.96
C ASP A 384 16.75 3.94 -16.54
N PHE A 385 16.26 4.31 -15.38
CA PHE A 385 16.66 5.55 -14.72
C PHE A 385 18.03 5.41 -14.07
N VAL A 386 18.74 6.52 -13.97
CA VAL A 386 19.96 6.61 -13.15
C VAL A 386 19.59 6.51 -11.68
N ASP A 387 20.35 5.70 -10.91
CA ASP A 387 20.16 5.62 -9.45
C ASP A 387 20.32 7.02 -8.82
N SER A 388 19.25 7.54 -8.29
CA SER A 388 19.14 8.86 -7.70
C SER A 388 18.07 8.86 -6.61
N MET A 389 18.06 9.91 -5.79
CA MET A 389 17.01 10.09 -4.79
C MET A 389 15.60 10.17 -5.41
N ALA A 390 15.49 10.82 -6.58
CA ALA A 390 14.23 10.89 -7.32
C ALA A 390 13.77 9.52 -7.82
N GLN A 391 14.68 8.70 -8.36
CA GLN A 391 14.37 7.35 -8.80
C GLN A 391 13.93 6.46 -7.62
N ARG A 392 14.62 6.56 -6.49
CA ARG A 392 14.23 5.81 -5.28
C ARG A 392 12.88 6.26 -4.75
N LYS A 393 12.61 7.57 -4.69
CA LYS A 393 11.31 8.12 -4.32
C LYS A 393 10.21 7.64 -5.27
N PHE A 394 10.44 7.68 -6.57
CA PHE A 394 9.51 7.17 -7.58
C PHE A 394 9.15 5.69 -7.34
N ILE A 395 10.16 4.84 -7.06
CA ILE A 395 9.93 3.43 -6.73
C ILE A 395 9.12 3.28 -5.44
N HIS A 396 9.43 4.04 -4.38
CA HIS A 396 8.67 4.01 -3.13
C HIS A 396 7.21 4.43 -3.33
N ILE A 397 6.96 5.48 -4.11
CA ILE A 397 5.60 5.91 -4.44
C ILE A 397 4.84 4.79 -5.15
N MET A 398 5.42 4.20 -6.17
CA MET A 398 4.77 3.17 -6.98
C MET A 398 4.56 1.87 -6.20
N ARG A 399 5.63 1.34 -5.59
CA ARG A 399 5.61 0.03 -4.94
C ARG A 399 4.92 0.06 -3.58
N ASP A 400 5.36 0.99 -2.70
CA ASP A 400 4.95 0.96 -1.31
C ASP A 400 3.59 1.65 -1.10
N VAL A 401 3.32 2.74 -1.85
CA VAL A 401 2.08 3.51 -1.69
C VAL A 401 1.02 3.01 -2.66
N ILE A 402 1.21 3.15 -3.98
CA ILE A 402 0.16 2.86 -4.97
C ILE A 402 -0.18 1.38 -4.99
N VAL A 403 0.81 0.51 -5.22
CA VAL A 403 0.60 -0.95 -5.21
C VAL A 403 0.21 -1.44 -3.83
N GLY A 404 0.80 -0.88 -2.77
CA GLY A 404 0.46 -1.21 -1.38
C GLY A 404 -1.02 -0.97 -1.04
N ILE A 405 -1.59 0.13 -1.50
CA ILE A 405 -3.01 0.46 -1.33
C ILE A 405 -3.88 -0.50 -2.15
N PHE A 406 -3.60 -0.68 -3.43
CA PHE A 406 -4.41 -1.54 -4.30
C PHE A 406 -4.35 -3.02 -3.88
N ALA A 407 -3.21 -3.48 -3.38
CA ALA A 407 -3.10 -4.83 -2.82
C ALA A 407 -3.99 -5.03 -1.59
N ARG A 408 -4.16 -4.01 -0.74
CA ARG A 408 -5.10 -4.05 0.41
C ARG A 408 -6.55 -4.07 -0.05
N ILE A 409 -6.91 -3.24 -1.03
CA ILE A 409 -8.24 -3.24 -1.62
C ILE A 409 -8.57 -4.63 -2.20
N ASP A 410 -7.63 -5.24 -2.92
CA ASP A 410 -7.81 -6.58 -3.50
C ASP A 410 -8.06 -7.66 -2.43
N ILE A 411 -7.43 -7.55 -1.26
CA ILE A 411 -7.70 -8.46 -0.14
C ILE A 411 -9.08 -8.19 0.46
N ALA A 412 -9.44 -6.93 0.65
CA ALA A 412 -10.73 -6.53 1.20
C ALA A 412 -11.89 -7.01 0.32
N VAL A 413 -11.77 -6.84 -1.00
CA VAL A 413 -12.77 -7.33 -1.97
C VAL A 413 -12.95 -8.84 -1.93
N LYS A 414 -11.89 -9.61 -1.71
CA LYS A 414 -11.97 -11.08 -1.59
C LYS A 414 -12.60 -11.57 -0.31
N ASN A 415 -12.50 -10.78 0.73
CA ASN A 415 -13.01 -11.06 2.06
C ASN A 415 -13.92 -9.89 2.47
N PRO A 416 -15.05 -9.70 1.78
CA PRO A 416 -15.93 -8.60 2.10
C PRO A 416 -16.35 -8.71 3.57
N PRO A 417 -16.30 -7.62 4.30
CA PRO A 417 -16.73 -7.64 5.69
C PRO A 417 -18.17 -8.12 5.76
N ILE A 418 -18.44 -8.98 6.73
CA ILE A 418 -19.80 -9.48 6.96
C ILE A 418 -20.69 -8.28 7.29
N GLN A 419 -21.62 -8.00 6.40
CA GLN A 419 -22.64 -7.00 6.65
C GLN A 419 -23.63 -7.57 7.66
N SER A 420 -23.77 -6.92 8.79
CA SER A 420 -24.75 -7.33 9.79
C SER A 420 -25.39 -6.13 10.48
N LEU A 421 -26.70 -6.23 10.61
CA LEU A 421 -27.50 -5.40 11.47
C LEU A 421 -27.85 -6.20 12.71
N ASN A 422 -27.62 -5.67 13.88
CA ASN A 422 -28.00 -6.26 15.16
C ASN A 422 -28.49 -5.17 16.10
N LEU A 423 -29.27 -5.56 17.11
CA LEU A 423 -29.64 -4.67 18.19
C LEU A 423 -28.76 -4.94 19.42
N ARG A 424 -28.31 -3.88 20.08
CA ARG A 424 -27.59 -3.97 21.38
C ARG A 424 -28.51 -4.42 22.50
N TYR A 425 -29.72 -3.93 22.42
CA TYR A 425 -30.86 -4.28 23.26
C TYR A 425 -32.14 -4.14 22.45
N SER A 426 -33.12 -4.95 22.72
CA SER A 426 -34.36 -5.01 21.95
C SER A 426 -35.43 -4.03 22.42
N ASN A 427 -35.26 -3.40 23.58
CA ASN A 427 -36.21 -2.46 24.12
C ASN A 427 -35.55 -1.40 25.02
N VAL A 428 -36.25 -0.29 25.25
CA VAL A 428 -35.83 0.79 26.13
C VAL A 428 -37.07 1.49 26.69
N ALA A 429 -36.99 1.99 27.95
CA ALA A 429 -38.00 2.91 28.49
C ALA A 429 -37.47 4.36 28.40
N VAL A 430 -38.35 5.24 28.00
CA VAL A 430 -38.10 6.67 27.86
C VAL A 430 -39.25 7.43 28.53
N LYS A 431 -38.97 8.57 29.14
CA LYS A 431 -40.03 9.42 29.70
C LYS A 431 -40.81 10.08 28.60
N VAL A 432 -42.11 10.14 28.73
CA VAL A 432 -42.96 10.84 27.73
C VAL A 432 -42.48 12.27 27.54
N GLY A 433 -42.31 12.66 26.27
CA GLY A 433 -41.80 13.98 25.86
C GLY A 433 -40.27 14.10 25.76
N GLU A 434 -39.50 13.07 26.19
CA GLU A 434 -38.05 13.04 25.98
C GLU A 434 -37.72 12.33 24.68
N PRO A 435 -36.81 12.89 23.85
CA PRO A 435 -36.38 12.26 22.62
C PRO A 435 -35.40 11.11 22.87
N PHE A 436 -35.51 10.03 22.09
CA PHE A 436 -34.62 8.88 22.15
C PHE A 436 -33.85 8.72 20.83
N ASN A 437 -32.54 8.60 20.89
CA ASN A 437 -31.70 8.36 19.71
C ASN A 437 -31.61 6.85 19.43
N LEU A 438 -32.35 6.39 18.41
CA LEU A 438 -32.40 4.98 18.01
C LEU A 438 -31.04 4.44 17.52
N LYS A 439 -30.15 5.29 17.00
CA LYS A 439 -28.78 4.90 16.61
C LYS A 439 -28.02 4.27 17.80
N SER A 440 -28.35 4.65 19.02
CA SER A 440 -27.73 4.09 20.23
C SER A 440 -28.08 2.63 20.48
N ALA A 441 -29.20 2.15 19.97
CA ALA A 441 -29.65 0.76 20.13
C ALA A 441 -29.16 -0.17 19.02
N VAL A 442 -28.56 0.36 17.96
CA VAL A 442 -28.22 -0.39 16.75
C VAL A 442 -26.71 -0.65 16.67
N ILE A 443 -26.36 -1.84 16.21
CA ILE A 443 -24.99 -2.24 15.83
C ILE A 443 -24.99 -2.50 14.33
N CYS A 444 -24.33 -1.61 13.59
CA CYS A 444 -24.11 -1.77 12.17
C CYS A 444 -22.66 -2.17 11.93
N ASN A 445 -22.44 -3.34 11.37
CA ASN A 445 -21.15 -3.74 10.86
C ASN A 445 -21.18 -3.63 9.34
N ASN A 446 -20.40 -2.70 8.79
CA ASN A 446 -20.23 -2.51 7.34
C ASN A 446 -21.54 -2.19 6.58
N ILE A 447 -22.47 -1.54 7.25
CA ILE A 447 -23.73 -1.06 6.69
C ILE A 447 -23.84 0.44 6.98
N GLY A 448 -24.14 1.24 5.97
CA GLY A 448 -24.54 2.63 6.15
C GLY A 448 -25.92 2.70 6.79
N LEU A 449 -26.14 3.62 7.73
CA LEU A 449 -27.47 3.83 8.33
C LEU A 449 -28.54 4.15 7.28
N ASP A 450 -28.16 4.81 6.19
CA ASP A 450 -29.04 5.17 5.07
C ASP A 450 -29.55 3.95 4.26
N SER A 451 -28.94 2.79 4.44
CA SER A 451 -29.39 1.55 3.80
C SER A 451 -30.32 0.69 4.68
N ILE A 452 -30.67 1.17 5.89
CA ILE A 452 -31.58 0.51 6.79
C ILE A 452 -32.97 1.14 6.64
N ASP A 453 -33.95 0.32 6.30
CA ASP A 453 -35.33 0.75 6.22
C ASP A 453 -36.02 0.63 7.58
N LEU A 454 -36.69 1.70 8.01
CA LEU A 454 -37.43 1.77 9.27
C LEU A 454 -38.93 1.64 9.00
N ASP A 455 -39.54 0.57 9.52
CA ASP A 455 -40.98 0.34 9.46
C ASP A 455 -41.60 0.56 10.87
N PHE A 456 -42.45 1.57 11.01
CA PHE A 456 -43.09 1.98 12.27
C PHE A 456 -44.43 2.67 12.00
N ASP A 457 -45.25 2.80 13.03
CA ASP A 457 -46.54 3.47 12.95
C ASP A 457 -46.40 5.00 13.11
N GLU A 458 -46.33 5.71 12.02
CA GLU A 458 -46.18 7.17 11.95
C GLU A 458 -47.34 7.94 12.67
N SER A 459 -48.50 7.31 12.91
CA SER A 459 -49.60 7.91 13.67
C SER A 459 -49.37 7.96 15.17
N GLN A 460 -48.42 7.19 15.68
CA GLN A 460 -48.15 7.00 17.11
C GLN A 460 -46.81 7.58 17.56
N ILE A 461 -45.76 7.45 16.73
CA ILE A 461 -44.42 7.97 17.02
C ILE A 461 -43.88 8.74 15.80
N CYS A 462 -43.00 9.69 16.06
CA CYS A 462 -42.26 10.40 15.03
C CYS A 462 -40.79 10.00 15.10
N ILE A 463 -40.20 9.69 13.96
CA ILE A 463 -38.75 9.45 13.81
C ILE A 463 -38.18 10.45 12.83
N SER A 464 -37.20 11.25 13.27
CA SER A 464 -36.53 12.23 12.40
C SER A 464 -35.47 11.56 11.51
N ASP A 465 -34.96 12.27 10.49
CA ASP A 465 -33.85 11.84 9.62
C ASP A 465 -32.58 11.47 10.43
N ASP A 466 -32.41 12.07 11.60
CA ASP A 466 -31.34 11.75 12.53
C ASP A 466 -31.61 10.54 13.44
N TRP A 467 -32.70 9.79 13.21
CA TRP A 467 -33.11 8.64 14.00
C TRP A 467 -33.53 8.99 15.44
N ILE A 468 -34.02 10.18 15.64
CA ILE A 468 -34.55 10.60 16.93
C ILE A 468 -36.03 10.24 17.01
N VAL A 469 -36.37 9.32 17.92
CA VAL A 469 -37.75 8.88 18.19
C VAL A 469 -38.35 9.77 19.26
N SER A 470 -39.58 10.23 19.05
CA SER A 470 -40.34 11.05 20.01
C SER A 470 -41.82 10.76 19.94
N THR A 471 -42.48 10.89 21.10
CA THR A 471 -43.95 10.88 21.24
C THR A 471 -44.38 11.62 22.50
N ASP A 472 -45.60 12.14 22.50
CA ASP A 472 -46.26 12.79 23.64
C ASP A 472 -47.21 11.82 24.40
N ARG A 473 -47.27 10.53 24.03
CA ARG A 473 -48.17 9.54 24.57
C ARG A 473 -47.44 8.40 25.25
N ALA A 474 -47.90 8.01 26.44
CA ALA A 474 -47.37 6.80 27.08
C ALA A 474 -47.90 5.55 26.34
N GLY A 475 -46.98 4.59 26.11
CA GLY A 475 -47.30 3.37 25.38
C GLY A 475 -46.04 2.57 25.03
N SER A 476 -46.22 1.43 24.37
CA SER A 476 -45.14 0.62 23.82
C SER A 476 -45.23 0.66 22.29
N TYR A 477 -44.14 1.00 21.66
CA TYR A 477 -44.06 1.20 20.22
C TYR A 477 -42.96 0.36 19.60
N ASP A 478 -43.31 -0.42 18.59
CA ASP A 478 -42.38 -1.29 17.91
C ASP A 478 -41.87 -0.58 16.64
N ILE A 479 -40.55 -0.62 16.44
CA ILE A 479 -39.85 -0.12 15.25
C ILE A 479 -39.12 -1.31 14.64
N LYS A 480 -39.43 -1.65 13.40
CA LYS A 480 -38.71 -2.68 12.67
C LYS A 480 -37.57 -2.06 11.86
N LEU A 481 -36.40 -2.60 12.01
CA LEU A 481 -35.23 -2.22 11.26
C LEU A 481 -34.95 -3.34 10.24
N ASN A 482 -35.11 -3.02 8.96
CA ASN A 482 -34.98 -3.96 7.86
C ASN A 482 -33.70 -3.67 7.09
N PHE A 483 -32.90 -4.72 6.87
CA PHE A 483 -31.71 -4.67 6.04
C PHE A 483 -31.56 -6.01 5.32
N ASP A 484 -31.53 -6.01 3.99
CA ASP A 484 -31.50 -7.19 3.16
C ASP A 484 -32.66 -8.13 3.56
N ASP A 485 -32.42 -9.42 3.74
CA ASP A 485 -33.43 -10.43 4.18
C ASP A 485 -33.64 -10.46 5.70
N LYS A 486 -33.03 -9.54 6.47
CA LYS A 486 -33.07 -9.53 7.94
C LYS A 486 -33.93 -8.39 8.46
N SER A 487 -34.75 -8.71 9.46
CA SER A 487 -35.56 -7.74 10.19
C SER A 487 -35.34 -7.88 11.68
N HIS A 488 -35.18 -6.76 12.38
CA HIS A 488 -35.06 -6.69 13.83
C HIS A 488 -36.13 -5.76 14.38
N THR A 489 -36.82 -6.18 15.43
CA THR A 489 -37.83 -5.35 16.11
C THR A 489 -37.21 -4.73 17.36
N PHE A 490 -37.31 -3.42 17.46
CA PHE A 490 -36.92 -2.63 18.60
C PHE A 490 -38.16 -2.03 19.25
N THR A 491 -38.39 -2.25 20.54
CA THR A 491 -39.56 -1.73 21.28
C THR A 491 -39.17 -0.57 22.17
N ILE A 492 -39.82 0.56 22.03
CA ILE A 492 -39.64 1.71 22.90
C ILE A 492 -40.88 1.87 23.81
N HIS A 493 -40.65 1.95 25.12
CA HIS A 493 -41.70 2.10 26.16
C HIS A 493 -41.69 3.55 26.66
N TYR A 494 -42.63 4.39 26.22
CA TYR A 494 -42.78 5.71 26.78
C TYR A 494 -43.65 5.67 28.03
N LYS A 495 -43.07 6.02 29.21
CA LYS A 495 -43.69 5.98 30.53
C LYS A 495 -43.75 7.36 31.16
N ASN A 496 -44.80 7.63 31.96
CA ASN A 496 -44.94 8.92 32.66
C ASN A 496 -43.97 9.05 33.85
N VAL A 497 -43.57 7.92 34.46
CA VAL A 497 -42.63 7.86 35.56
C VAL A 497 -41.66 6.70 35.32
N ILE A 498 -40.37 6.93 35.48
CA ILE A 498 -39.32 5.93 35.31
C ILE A 498 -38.48 5.89 36.59
N PRO A 499 -38.10 4.70 37.09
CA PRO A 499 -37.13 4.59 38.16
C PRO A 499 -35.76 5.09 37.68
N GLU A 500 -35.22 6.13 38.31
CA GLU A 500 -33.98 6.77 37.87
C GLU A 500 -32.81 6.40 38.79
N PHE A 501 -31.63 6.20 38.20
CA PHE A 501 -30.34 6.20 38.87
C PHE A 501 -29.39 7.11 38.07
N ASP A 502 -28.34 7.60 38.71
CA ASP A 502 -27.36 8.43 38.07
C ASP A 502 -25.95 7.82 38.11
N LEU A 503 -25.09 8.26 37.24
CA LEU A 503 -23.67 7.98 37.28
C LEU A 503 -22.92 9.14 37.92
N GLN A 504 -21.88 8.83 38.71
CA GLN A 504 -20.99 9.83 39.30
C GLN A 504 -20.25 10.66 38.23
N LYS A 505 -19.99 10.04 37.07
CA LYS A 505 -19.37 10.66 35.90
C LYS A 505 -20.00 10.12 34.63
N SER A 506 -20.22 10.97 33.63
CA SER A 506 -20.69 10.59 32.32
C SER A 506 -19.54 10.36 31.32
N THR A 507 -18.34 10.82 31.66
CA THR A 507 -17.13 10.67 30.80
C THR A 507 -15.90 10.41 31.66
N ILE A 508 -15.04 9.49 31.21
CA ILE A 508 -13.74 9.23 31.80
C ILE A 508 -12.68 9.05 30.71
N THR A 509 -11.42 9.29 31.07
CA THR A 509 -10.28 8.97 30.21
C THR A 509 -9.49 7.85 30.87
N VAL A 510 -9.19 6.81 30.10
CA VAL A 510 -8.38 5.65 30.51
C VAL A 510 -7.20 5.57 29.56
N TYR A 511 -6.03 5.24 30.07
CA TYR A 511 -4.88 5.00 29.22
C TYR A 511 -4.83 3.52 28.84
N LYS A 512 -4.40 3.21 27.60
CA LYS A 512 -4.28 1.85 27.09
C LYS A 512 -3.47 0.97 28.06
N GLY A 513 -3.98 -0.20 28.36
CA GLY A 513 -3.38 -1.12 29.32
C GLY A 513 -3.94 -1.04 30.74
N ASN A 514 -4.81 -0.07 31.03
CA ASN A 514 -5.47 0.05 32.33
C ASN A 514 -6.89 -0.52 32.28
N SER A 515 -7.31 -1.17 33.35
CA SER A 515 -8.68 -1.63 33.56
C SER A 515 -9.41 -0.71 34.57
N VAL A 516 -10.73 -0.65 34.48
CA VAL A 516 -11.58 0.18 35.35
C VAL A 516 -12.81 -0.60 35.78
N ASN A 517 -13.05 -0.64 37.09
CA ASN A 517 -14.29 -1.23 37.62
C ASN A 517 -15.46 -0.27 37.30
N LEU A 518 -16.40 -0.74 36.52
CA LEU A 518 -17.51 0.08 36.04
C LEU A 518 -18.58 0.30 37.12
N ARG A 519 -18.68 -0.56 38.12
CA ARG A 519 -19.63 -0.36 39.21
C ARG A 519 -19.30 0.82 40.11
N ASP A 520 -18.04 1.25 40.14
CA ASP A 520 -17.62 2.40 40.94
C ASP A 520 -18.19 3.74 40.45
N PHE A 521 -18.76 3.76 39.23
CA PHE A 521 -19.39 4.96 38.67
C PHE A 521 -20.89 5.07 38.95
N ILE A 522 -21.50 4.08 39.55
CA ILE A 522 -22.92 4.13 39.88
C ILE A 522 -23.11 5.06 41.12
N ALA A 523 -23.87 6.13 40.93
CA ALA A 523 -24.26 7.00 42.03
C ALA A 523 -25.40 6.36 42.86
N ALA A 524 -25.57 6.80 44.06
CA ALA A 524 -26.69 6.36 44.89
C ALA A 524 -28.01 6.73 44.19
N SER A 525 -28.91 5.74 44.04
CA SER A 525 -30.21 5.97 43.46
C SER A 525 -31.15 6.62 44.47
N SER A 526 -32.03 7.50 44.01
CA SER A 526 -33.16 8.04 44.81
C SER A 526 -34.30 7.01 45.00
N CYS A 527 -34.30 5.95 44.21
CA CYS A 527 -35.27 4.88 44.24
C CYS A 527 -34.77 3.70 45.08
N LYS A 528 -35.51 3.28 46.13
CA LYS A 528 -35.11 2.20 47.05
C LYS A 528 -34.96 0.84 46.36
N ASP A 529 -35.60 0.65 45.24
CA ASP A 529 -35.61 -0.61 44.49
C ASP A 529 -34.39 -0.75 43.52
N VAL A 530 -33.67 0.33 43.27
CA VAL A 530 -32.49 0.32 42.41
C VAL A 530 -31.23 0.20 43.26
N THR A 531 -30.70 -1.01 43.35
CA THR A 531 -29.41 -1.27 43.97
C THR A 531 -28.30 -1.33 42.92
N PRO A 532 -27.04 -1.01 43.26
CA PRO A 532 -25.93 -1.12 42.28
C PRO A 532 -25.86 -2.51 41.62
N ASP A 533 -26.19 -3.59 42.35
CA ASP A 533 -26.15 -4.97 41.85
C ASP A 533 -27.29 -5.30 40.88
N SER A 534 -28.39 -4.53 40.91
CA SER A 534 -29.52 -4.70 40.00
C SER A 534 -29.30 -4.02 38.64
N ILE A 535 -28.23 -3.22 38.49
CA ILE A 535 -27.91 -2.51 37.26
C ILE A 535 -27.05 -3.41 36.37
N VAL A 536 -27.50 -3.64 35.15
CA VAL A 536 -26.77 -4.39 34.13
C VAL A 536 -25.87 -3.45 33.37
N ILE A 537 -24.59 -3.85 33.18
CA ILE A 537 -23.57 -3.09 32.47
C ILE A 537 -23.29 -3.75 31.12
N LEU A 538 -23.42 -3.00 30.02
CA LEU A 538 -23.31 -3.48 28.66
C LEU A 538 -22.39 -2.58 27.86
N SER A 539 -21.65 -3.16 26.91
CA SER A 539 -20.83 -2.37 25.97
C SER A 539 -21.62 -1.93 24.74
N GLN A 540 -21.27 -0.79 24.21
CA GLN A 540 -21.83 -0.30 22.96
C GLN A 540 -21.23 -1.02 21.74
N ASN A 541 -19.94 -1.26 21.72
CA ASN A 541 -19.21 -1.79 20.58
C ASN A 541 -18.86 -3.26 20.80
N THR A 542 -18.87 -4.05 19.74
CA THR A 542 -18.39 -5.44 19.76
C THR A 542 -16.93 -5.54 20.18
N ASP A 543 -16.15 -4.48 19.94
CA ASP A 543 -14.72 -4.39 20.25
C ASP A 543 -14.44 -3.94 21.70
N THR A 544 -15.49 -3.52 22.43
CA THR A 544 -15.35 -3.15 23.84
C THR A 544 -15.50 -4.36 24.72
N VAL A 545 -14.42 -4.79 25.32
CA VAL A 545 -14.40 -5.97 26.20
C VAL A 545 -14.70 -5.54 27.64
N ILE A 546 -15.79 -6.05 28.18
CA ILE A 546 -16.19 -5.92 29.61
C ILE A 546 -16.24 -7.34 30.20
N LYS A 547 -15.53 -7.57 31.31
CA LYS A 547 -15.54 -8.84 32.04
C LYS A 547 -15.85 -8.58 33.48
N ASN A 548 -16.87 -9.24 34.05
CA ASN A 548 -17.26 -9.09 35.43
C ASN A 548 -17.41 -7.61 35.86
N ASP A 549 -18.06 -6.81 35.00
CA ASP A 549 -18.27 -5.36 35.21
C ASP A 549 -16.96 -4.54 35.24
N VAL A 550 -15.86 -5.08 34.76
CA VAL A 550 -14.58 -4.41 34.60
C VAL A 550 -14.35 -4.10 33.08
N PHE A 551 -14.09 -2.84 32.78
CA PHE A 551 -13.62 -2.43 31.46
C PHE A 551 -12.20 -2.97 31.28
N ASP A 552 -12.03 -3.89 30.32
CA ASP A 552 -10.80 -4.66 30.16
C ASP A 552 -9.65 -3.76 29.61
N ARG A 553 -8.46 -3.99 30.14
CA ARG A 553 -7.22 -3.29 29.74
C ARG A 553 -6.82 -3.44 28.27
N ASN A 554 -7.37 -4.47 27.58
CA ASN A 554 -7.06 -4.75 26.18
C ASN A 554 -7.95 -3.96 25.20
N ASN A 555 -8.85 -3.12 25.70
CA ASN A 555 -9.66 -2.28 24.82
C ASN A 555 -8.78 -1.36 23.96
N SER A 556 -9.18 -1.21 22.69
CA SER A 556 -8.46 -0.40 21.69
C SER A 556 -8.44 1.09 22.07
N VAL A 557 -7.48 1.83 21.52
CA VAL A 557 -7.47 3.30 21.59
C VAL A 557 -8.67 3.84 20.85
N GLY A 558 -9.35 4.82 21.45
CA GLY A 558 -10.55 5.41 20.87
C GLY A 558 -11.63 5.66 21.91
N GLN A 559 -12.82 5.95 21.43
CA GLN A 559 -13.98 6.20 22.27
C GLN A 559 -14.80 4.92 22.43
N HIS A 560 -15.04 4.52 23.66
CA HIS A 560 -15.89 3.39 24.04
C HIS A 560 -17.08 3.91 24.83
N ILE A 561 -18.23 3.32 24.58
CA ILE A 561 -19.46 3.70 25.28
C ILE A 561 -19.97 2.50 26.03
N VAL A 562 -20.26 2.70 27.32
CA VAL A 562 -20.79 1.69 28.24
C VAL A 562 -22.17 2.13 28.69
N PHE A 563 -23.11 1.21 28.64
CA PHE A 563 -24.49 1.41 29.09
C PHE A 563 -24.68 0.76 30.44
N TYR A 564 -25.28 1.52 31.36
CA TYR A 564 -25.78 1.05 32.63
C TYR A 564 -27.31 0.99 32.54
N ARG A 565 -27.89 -0.15 32.81
CA ARG A 565 -29.31 -0.39 32.61
C ARG A 565 -29.98 -1.02 33.82
N TYR A 566 -31.09 -0.45 34.19
CA TYR A 566 -32.01 -1.01 35.18
C TYR A 566 -33.41 -1.08 34.60
N GLU A 567 -34.00 -2.28 34.51
CA GLU A 567 -35.21 -2.49 33.72
C GLU A 567 -35.12 -1.82 32.34
N ASP A 568 -35.93 -0.80 32.15
CA ASP A 568 -36.02 -0.04 30.89
C ASP A 568 -35.25 1.29 30.93
N PHE A 569 -34.66 1.67 32.06
CA PHE A 569 -33.94 2.94 32.22
C PHE A 569 -32.45 2.76 31.97
N GLN A 570 -31.82 3.71 31.25
CA GLN A 570 -30.44 3.61 30.83
C GLN A 570 -29.65 4.90 31.10
N ARG A 571 -28.40 4.74 31.54
CA ARG A 571 -27.37 5.79 31.59
C ARG A 571 -26.13 5.39 30.78
N THR A 572 -25.42 6.38 30.31
CA THR A 572 -24.26 6.16 29.40
C THR A 572 -22.99 6.72 30.03
N LEU A 573 -21.93 5.93 30.04
CA LEU A 573 -20.56 6.35 30.35
C LEU A 573 -19.72 6.29 29.08
N SER A 574 -19.14 7.43 28.71
CA SER A 574 -18.17 7.51 27.62
C SER A 574 -16.75 7.34 28.16
N ILE A 575 -16.03 6.33 27.68
CA ILE A 575 -14.65 6.02 28.06
C ILE A 575 -13.76 6.32 26.87
N THR A 576 -12.88 7.30 27.00
CA THR A 576 -11.87 7.60 25.99
C THR A 576 -10.58 6.89 26.36
N VAL A 577 -10.20 5.87 25.59
CA VAL A 577 -8.90 5.21 25.72
C VAL A 577 -7.90 6.00 24.90
N LYS A 578 -6.85 6.52 25.56
CA LYS A 578 -5.76 7.25 24.91
C LYS A 578 -4.49 6.42 24.92
N GLU A 579 -3.72 6.49 23.86
CA GLU A 579 -2.31 6.11 23.94
C GLU A 579 -1.56 7.12 24.80
N ILE A 580 -0.50 6.67 25.44
CA ILE A 580 0.42 7.56 26.14
C ILE A 580 1.24 8.26 25.04
N GLU A 581 0.78 9.44 24.61
CA GLU A 581 1.46 10.19 23.54
C GLU A 581 2.84 10.66 23.96
N HIS A 582 3.85 10.36 23.13
CA HIS A 582 5.14 11.02 23.15
C HIS A 582 5.10 12.26 22.28
N GLN A 583 5.27 13.43 22.88
CA GLN A 583 5.72 14.62 22.15
C GLN A 583 7.26 14.72 22.24
N PRO A 584 7.97 14.72 21.11
CA PRO A 584 9.39 15.06 21.12
C PRO A 584 9.54 16.58 21.25
N GLY A 585 10.14 17.01 22.34
CA GLY A 585 10.81 18.31 22.43
C GLY A 585 9.97 19.51 22.83
N SER A 586 9.66 19.61 24.10
CA SER A 586 9.70 20.88 24.87
C SER A 586 9.58 20.54 26.33
N GLY A 587 10.64 20.72 27.14
CA GLY A 587 10.67 20.88 28.60
C GLY A 587 9.73 20.08 29.51
N ALA A 588 9.03 19.04 29.00
CA ALA A 588 8.12 18.20 29.76
C ALA A 588 8.90 17.09 30.46
N LYS A 589 8.55 16.79 31.69
CA LYS A 589 9.09 15.64 32.45
C LYS A 589 8.92 14.37 31.61
N SER A 590 10.02 13.61 31.44
CA SER A 590 10.01 12.32 30.78
C SER A 590 8.92 11.40 31.35
N PRO A 591 8.24 10.59 30.51
CA PRO A 591 7.16 9.76 30.97
C PRO A 591 7.65 8.74 32.03
N ARG A 592 6.84 8.49 33.03
CA ARG A 592 7.19 7.56 34.12
C ARG A 592 6.98 6.12 33.66
N ILE A 593 8.02 5.30 33.76
CA ILE A 593 7.97 3.86 33.39
C ILE A 593 7.14 3.02 34.37
N ASP A 594 7.17 3.36 35.64
CA ASP A 594 6.40 2.68 36.70
C ASP A 594 4.89 2.68 36.47
N ILE A 595 4.34 3.67 35.73
CA ILE A 595 2.93 3.73 35.35
C ILE A 595 2.51 2.54 34.46
N LEU A 596 3.45 1.90 33.77
CA LEU A 596 3.18 0.75 32.95
C LEU A 596 2.82 -0.52 33.78
N PHE A 597 3.04 -0.48 35.09
CA PHE A 597 2.89 -1.61 36.00
C PHE A 597 1.94 -1.31 37.15
N PRO A 598 0.63 -1.41 36.95
CA PRO A 598 -0.38 -0.98 37.91
C PRO A 598 -0.37 -1.78 39.23
N ARG A 599 0.19 -3.02 39.22
CA ARG A 599 0.28 -3.90 40.40
C ARG A 599 1.67 -3.94 41.02
N LEU A 600 2.53 -2.96 40.69
CA LEU A 600 3.94 -2.93 41.17
C LEU A 600 4.01 -2.86 42.72
N ASP A 601 3.14 -2.09 43.33
CA ASP A 601 3.10 -1.95 44.81
C ASP A 601 2.64 -3.24 45.52
N ASP A 602 1.70 -3.95 44.94
CA ASP A 602 1.28 -5.25 45.44
C ASP A 602 2.42 -6.27 45.34
N LEU A 603 3.16 -6.24 44.25
CA LEU A 603 4.30 -7.13 44.04
C LEU A 603 5.45 -6.89 45.03
N ARG A 604 5.58 -5.70 45.59
CA ARG A 604 6.58 -5.40 46.66
C ARG A 604 6.41 -6.27 47.89
N ALA A 605 5.19 -6.75 48.17
CA ALA A 605 4.91 -7.66 49.28
C ALA A 605 5.39 -9.08 49.02
N HIS A 606 5.59 -9.49 47.77
CA HIS A 606 5.91 -10.84 47.33
C HIS A 606 7.32 -10.99 46.73
N SER A 607 7.86 -9.96 46.06
CA SER A 607 9.19 -9.99 45.46
C SER A 607 9.90 -8.64 45.65
N PHE A 608 11.04 -8.65 46.29
CA PHE A 608 11.83 -7.44 46.50
C PHE A 608 12.68 -7.06 45.27
N LYS A 609 12.99 -7.98 44.41
CA LYS A 609 13.92 -7.78 43.30
C LYS A 609 13.29 -7.14 42.09
N LEU A 610 12.11 -7.60 41.67
CA LEU A 610 11.45 -7.14 40.46
C LEU A 610 10.97 -5.69 40.55
N PRO A 611 10.30 -5.25 41.66
CA PRO A 611 9.93 -3.85 41.84
C PRO A 611 11.13 -2.89 41.87
N GLU A 612 12.23 -3.29 42.55
CA GLU A 612 13.44 -2.49 42.59
C GLU A 612 14.08 -2.26 41.22
N LEU A 613 14.06 -3.28 40.34
CA LEU A 613 14.54 -3.15 38.98
C LEU A 613 13.68 -2.21 38.15
N VAL A 614 12.34 -2.26 38.29
CA VAL A 614 11.44 -1.34 37.61
C VAL A 614 11.66 0.09 38.09
N ASP A 615 11.81 0.29 39.40
CA ASP A 615 12.08 1.63 39.98
C ASP A 615 13.42 2.19 39.52
N ALA A 616 14.45 1.36 39.47
CA ALA A 616 15.76 1.76 38.98
C ALA A 616 15.70 2.16 37.49
N ILE A 617 15.05 1.37 36.64
CA ILE A 617 14.87 1.71 35.25
C ILE A 617 14.07 3.01 35.11
N SER A 618 12.96 3.16 35.84
CA SER A 618 12.13 4.37 35.82
C SER A 618 12.87 5.63 36.26
N SER A 619 13.79 5.48 37.21
CA SER A 619 14.54 6.61 37.80
C SER A 619 15.71 7.06 36.91
N TYR A 620 16.36 6.15 36.19
CA TYR A 620 17.64 6.41 35.52
C TYR A 620 17.60 6.32 34.01
N TYR A 621 16.49 5.96 33.34
CA TYR A 621 16.47 5.69 31.91
C TYR A 621 16.82 6.92 31.02
N VAL A 622 16.57 8.14 31.52
CA VAL A 622 16.95 9.37 30.82
C VAL A 622 18.46 9.66 30.99
N GLN A 623 19.02 9.34 32.16
CA GLN A 623 20.38 9.67 32.52
C GLN A 623 21.39 8.62 32.10
N ALA A 624 20.98 7.35 32.10
CA ALA A 624 21.80 6.19 31.77
C ALA A 624 21.06 5.15 30.92
N PRO A 625 20.59 5.51 29.71
CA PRO A 625 19.71 4.64 28.92
C PRO A 625 20.34 3.31 28.55
N THR A 626 21.64 3.27 28.24
CA THR A 626 22.33 2.01 27.89
C THR A 626 22.38 1.06 29.08
N LEU A 627 22.60 1.57 30.30
CA LEU A 627 22.58 0.75 31.51
C LEU A 627 21.15 0.23 31.82
N CYS A 628 20.15 1.06 31.55
CA CYS A 628 18.74 0.66 31.69
C CYS A 628 18.34 -0.43 30.70
N MET A 629 18.88 -0.48 29.50
CA MET A 629 18.67 -1.60 28.58
C MET A 629 19.21 -2.94 29.12
N ALA A 630 20.36 -2.89 29.77
CA ALA A 630 20.88 -4.07 30.46
C ALA A 630 20.01 -4.49 31.66
N ALA A 631 19.49 -3.50 32.41
CA ALA A 631 18.56 -3.75 33.52
C ALA A 631 17.21 -4.32 33.04
N ILE A 632 16.69 -3.91 31.88
CA ILE A 632 15.49 -4.50 31.26
C ILE A 632 15.71 -5.97 30.97
N ARG A 633 16.87 -6.36 30.43
CA ARG A 633 17.19 -7.77 30.21
C ARG A 633 17.12 -8.56 31.53
N ILE A 634 17.77 -8.04 32.57
CA ILE A 634 17.77 -8.68 33.90
C ILE A 634 16.36 -8.77 34.45
N LEU A 635 15.55 -7.73 34.29
CA LEU A 635 14.15 -7.72 34.74
C LEU A 635 13.34 -8.83 34.06
N ILE A 636 13.41 -8.94 32.73
CA ILE A 636 12.65 -9.93 31.98
C ILE A 636 13.12 -11.35 32.35
N GLU A 637 14.43 -11.57 32.43
CA GLU A 637 14.99 -12.87 32.78
C GLU A 637 14.65 -13.29 34.19
N SER A 638 14.77 -12.39 35.17
CA SER A 638 14.40 -12.65 36.56
C SER A 638 12.91 -12.89 36.71
N SER A 639 12.07 -12.06 36.06
CA SER A 639 10.61 -12.26 36.11
C SER A 639 10.19 -13.61 35.55
N ALA A 640 10.80 -14.04 34.43
CA ALA A 640 10.50 -15.34 33.84
C ALA A 640 10.98 -16.51 34.73
N LYS A 641 12.13 -16.38 35.40
CA LYS A 641 12.63 -17.39 36.33
C LYS A 641 11.73 -17.48 37.58
N GLU A 642 11.43 -16.35 38.21
CA GLU A 642 10.50 -16.32 39.36
C GLU A 642 9.12 -16.88 38.99
N PHE A 643 8.64 -16.62 37.78
CA PHE A 643 7.41 -17.21 37.29
C PHE A 643 7.44 -18.75 37.27
N PHE A 644 8.53 -19.34 36.76
CA PHE A 644 8.66 -20.79 36.74
C PHE A 644 8.90 -21.38 38.14
N GLU A 645 9.69 -20.72 38.97
CA GLU A 645 9.89 -21.13 40.37
C GLU A 645 8.57 -21.11 41.16
N HIS A 646 7.78 -20.06 40.98
CA HIS A 646 6.45 -19.92 41.62
C HIS A 646 5.48 -21.04 41.20
N LEU A 647 5.49 -21.44 39.92
CA LEU A 647 4.56 -22.42 39.38
C LEU A 647 5.00 -23.89 39.61
N VAL A 648 6.31 -24.18 39.65
CA VAL A 648 6.82 -25.55 39.60
C VAL A 648 7.92 -25.85 40.62
N ASP A 649 8.26 -24.89 41.45
CA ASP A 649 9.36 -25.01 42.44
C ASP A 649 10.67 -25.56 41.84
N LYS A 650 11.03 -25.02 40.65
CA LYS A 650 12.19 -25.47 39.90
C LYS A 650 12.90 -24.31 39.25
N GLU A 651 14.21 -24.21 39.50
CA GLU A 651 15.09 -23.25 38.84
C GLU A 651 15.22 -23.52 37.33
N GLU A 652 15.03 -22.47 36.50
CA GLU A 652 15.14 -22.53 35.06
C GLU A 652 16.45 -21.89 34.57
N THR A 653 17.19 -22.64 33.72
CA THR A 653 18.52 -22.25 33.21
C THR A 653 18.55 -21.96 31.72
N ASP A 654 17.40 -21.90 31.05
CA ASP A 654 17.29 -21.68 29.61
C ASP A 654 17.73 -20.25 29.20
N SER A 655 18.05 -20.07 27.93
CA SER A 655 18.35 -18.75 27.36
C SER A 655 17.15 -17.82 27.40
N LEU A 656 17.36 -16.50 27.50
CA LEU A 656 16.30 -15.51 27.60
C LEU A 656 15.20 -15.65 26.51
N PRO A 657 15.52 -15.80 25.20
CA PRO A 657 14.47 -16.01 24.20
C PRO A 657 13.68 -17.30 24.41
N SER A 658 14.32 -18.37 24.91
CA SER A 658 13.66 -19.64 25.23
C SER A 658 12.70 -19.47 26.43
N LEU A 659 13.14 -18.81 27.49
CA LEU A 659 12.34 -18.53 28.68
C LEU A 659 11.10 -17.70 28.32
N VAL A 660 11.28 -16.58 27.63
CA VAL A 660 10.17 -15.70 27.22
C VAL A 660 9.18 -16.45 26.33
N ASN A 661 9.65 -17.23 25.37
CA ASN A 661 8.78 -18.00 24.48
C ASN A 661 7.99 -19.08 25.26
N ARG A 662 8.59 -19.71 26.26
CA ARG A 662 7.93 -20.68 27.13
C ARG A 662 6.85 -20.01 27.97
N VAL A 663 7.14 -18.87 28.60
CA VAL A 663 6.14 -18.10 29.38
C VAL A 663 4.94 -17.73 28.52
N MET A 664 5.17 -17.24 27.30
CA MET A 664 4.08 -16.84 26.38
C MET A 664 3.23 -18.02 25.87
N ASN A 665 3.77 -19.24 25.86
CA ASN A 665 3.12 -20.43 25.28
C ASN A 665 2.90 -21.57 26.30
N ILE A 666 2.88 -21.26 27.57
CA ILE A 666 2.79 -22.27 28.63
C ILE A 666 1.42 -22.99 28.62
N ARG A 667 1.43 -24.27 28.89
CA ARG A 667 0.24 -25.12 29.03
C ARG A 667 0.43 -26.09 30.19
N ALA A 668 -0.61 -26.31 30.98
CA ALA A 668 -0.62 -27.40 31.92
C ALA A 668 -0.68 -28.76 31.19
N CYS A 669 0.10 -29.72 31.63
CA CYS A 669 0.22 -31.03 31.01
C CYS A 669 0.05 -32.14 32.05
N HIS A 670 -0.87 -33.07 31.79
CA HIS A 670 -1.21 -34.18 32.72
C HIS A 670 -0.34 -35.44 32.59
N SER A 671 0.59 -35.48 31.61
CA SER A 671 1.35 -36.71 31.35
C SER A 671 2.85 -36.45 31.26
N LYS A 672 3.63 -37.51 31.48
CA LYS A 672 5.09 -37.54 31.17
C LYS A 672 5.31 -37.34 29.64
N ASN A 673 5.15 -36.12 29.17
CA ASN A 673 5.33 -35.79 27.77
C ASN A 673 6.84 -35.54 27.51
N PRO A 674 7.44 -36.14 26.48
CA PRO A 674 8.83 -35.87 26.10
C PRO A 674 9.08 -34.41 25.71
N ASP A 675 8.05 -33.64 25.39
CA ASP A 675 8.11 -32.20 25.09
C ASP A 675 8.01 -31.29 26.33
N TYR A 676 8.48 -31.78 27.51
CA TYR A 676 8.45 -31.00 28.77
C TYR A 676 9.03 -29.57 28.67
N LYS A 677 9.85 -29.30 27.69
CA LYS A 677 10.39 -27.96 27.40
C LYS A 677 9.34 -26.96 26.93
N LYS A 678 8.16 -27.42 26.51
CA LYS A 678 7.05 -26.57 26.03
C LYS A 678 5.92 -26.42 27.03
N TYR A 679 5.85 -27.29 28.04
CA TYR A 679 4.71 -27.36 28.94
C TYR A 679 5.18 -27.45 30.39
N ILE A 680 4.43 -26.85 31.30
CA ILE A 680 4.58 -27.08 32.72
C ILE A 680 3.92 -28.43 33.04
N CYS A 681 4.71 -29.40 33.50
CA CYS A 681 4.21 -30.70 33.91
C CYS A 681 3.98 -30.70 35.42
N VAL A 682 2.70 -30.64 35.85
CA VAL A 682 2.30 -30.69 37.24
C VAL A 682 1.48 -31.93 37.46
N GLN A 683 1.69 -32.61 38.59
CA GLN A 683 0.97 -33.86 38.94
C GLN A 683 -0.20 -33.64 39.91
N ASP A 684 -0.28 -32.49 40.57
CA ASP A 684 -1.36 -32.19 41.51
C ASP A 684 -2.62 -31.69 40.79
N PRO A 685 -3.76 -32.39 40.89
CA PRO A 685 -5.00 -32.00 40.23
C PRO A 685 -5.56 -30.64 40.67
N LYS A 686 -5.33 -30.23 41.93
CA LYS A 686 -5.78 -28.93 42.43
C LYS A 686 -4.97 -27.79 41.79
N PHE A 687 -3.66 -27.95 41.74
CA PHE A 687 -2.78 -26.99 41.09
C PHE A 687 -3.09 -26.88 39.60
N ILE A 688 -3.37 -28.00 38.91
CA ILE A 688 -3.74 -28.01 37.51
C ILE A 688 -5.01 -27.19 37.27
N ALA A 689 -6.01 -27.37 38.10
CA ALA A 689 -7.30 -26.64 38.00
C ALA A 689 -7.06 -25.12 38.17
N GLU A 690 -6.29 -24.74 39.17
CA GLU A 690 -5.99 -23.34 39.48
C GLU A 690 -5.09 -22.73 38.40
N PHE A 691 -4.08 -23.42 37.96
CA PHE A 691 -3.23 -22.97 36.84
C PHE A 691 -4.03 -22.82 35.54
N GLN A 692 -4.97 -23.72 35.25
CA GLN A 692 -5.85 -23.58 34.08
C GLN A 692 -6.76 -22.36 34.19
N ARG A 693 -7.29 -22.07 35.41
CA ARG A 693 -8.07 -20.85 35.66
C ARG A 693 -7.22 -19.61 35.38
N ILE A 694 -6.09 -19.50 36.05
CA ILE A 694 -5.16 -18.36 35.90
C ILE A 694 -4.70 -18.23 34.45
N SER A 695 -4.26 -19.32 33.82
CA SER A 695 -3.82 -19.28 32.40
C SER A 695 -4.94 -18.88 31.46
N THR A 696 -6.18 -19.31 31.70
CA THR A 696 -7.32 -18.92 30.85
C THR A 696 -7.65 -17.44 31.03
N GLU A 697 -7.59 -16.96 32.26
CA GLU A 697 -7.90 -15.58 32.61
C GLU A 697 -6.84 -14.61 32.07
N TYR A 698 -5.56 -14.90 32.28
CA TYR A 698 -4.46 -13.99 31.96
C TYR A 698 -3.77 -14.25 30.61
N GLN A 699 -3.80 -15.46 30.06
CA GLN A 699 -3.27 -15.72 28.69
C GLN A 699 -4.09 -15.01 27.60
N LEU A 700 -5.35 -14.74 27.84
CA LEU A 700 -6.16 -13.91 26.96
C LEU A 700 -5.61 -12.48 26.83
N SER A 701 -4.81 -12.02 27.80
CA SER A 701 -4.17 -10.70 27.75
C SER A 701 -2.95 -10.64 26.83
N LEU A 702 -2.31 -11.79 26.52
CA LEU A 702 -1.22 -11.88 25.56
C LEU A 702 -1.77 -12.29 24.19
N SER A 703 -2.37 -11.35 23.49
CA SER A 703 -2.85 -11.55 22.13
C SER A 703 -1.72 -12.04 21.21
N ARG A 704 -2.08 -12.63 20.06
CA ARG A 704 -1.12 -13.09 19.06
C ARG A 704 -0.19 -11.96 18.60
N ASP A 705 -0.71 -10.74 18.51
CA ASP A 705 0.06 -9.57 18.05
C ASP A 705 1.05 -9.11 19.11
N VAL A 706 0.65 -9.10 20.39
CA VAL A 706 1.55 -8.82 21.51
C VAL A 706 2.71 -9.85 21.53
N LYS A 707 2.43 -11.14 21.39
CA LYS A 707 3.45 -12.19 21.32
C LYS A 707 4.38 -12.00 20.11
N THR A 708 3.84 -11.61 18.96
CA THR A 708 4.61 -11.34 17.74
C THR A 708 5.52 -10.13 17.93
N ASN A 709 5.02 -9.05 18.51
CA ASN A 709 5.80 -7.84 18.77
C ASN A 709 6.94 -8.10 19.78
N ILE A 710 6.67 -8.84 20.85
CA ILE A 710 7.70 -9.24 21.82
C ILE A 710 8.78 -10.07 21.14
N ASN A 711 8.41 -11.07 20.33
CA ASN A 711 9.38 -11.92 19.62
C ASN A 711 10.19 -11.17 18.57
N ALA A 712 9.57 -10.23 17.86
CA ALA A 712 10.25 -9.35 16.90
C ALA A 712 11.27 -8.47 17.64
N HIS A 713 10.85 -7.84 18.74
CA HIS A 713 11.72 -6.97 19.54
C HIS A 713 12.88 -7.73 20.19
N LEU A 714 12.67 -8.97 20.64
CA LEU A 714 13.77 -9.83 21.12
C LEU A 714 14.79 -10.17 20.04
N LYS A 715 14.41 -10.17 18.76
CA LYS A 715 15.31 -10.41 17.62
C LYS A 715 15.99 -9.15 17.13
N GLU A 716 15.25 -8.04 17.03
CA GLU A 716 15.73 -6.75 16.52
C GLU A 716 16.68 -6.07 17.50
N ILE A 717 16.30 -6.06 18.76
CA ILE A 717 17.12 -5.56 19.85
C ILE A 717 17.61 -6.79 20.59
N SER A 718 18.68 -7.41 20.09
CA SER A 718 19.41 -8.36 20.92
C SER A 718 19.80 -7.60 22.18
N LEU A 719 19.06 -7.77 23.29
CA LEU A 719 19.39 -7.16 24.58
C LEU A 719 20.85 -7.49 24.96
N ASP A 720 21.38 -8.59 24.41
CA ASP A 720 22.80 -8.97 24.50
C ASP A 720 23.74 -7.93 23.87
N MET A 721 23.30 -7.25 22.79
CA MET A 721 24.14 -6.25 22.12
C MET A 721 24.47 -5.08 23.03
N PHE A 722 23.56 -4.64 23.89
CA PHE A 722 23.80 -3.54 24.85
C PHE A 722 24.71 -3.95 26.01
N VAL A 723 24.77 -5.25 26.31
CA VAL A 723 25.64 -5.79 27.38
C VAL A 723 27.06 -6.08 26.90
N HIS A 724 27.21 -6.55 25.67
CA HIS A 724 28.47 -7.07 25.14
C HIS A 724 29.13 -6.18 24.09
N ASN A 725 28.46 -5.14 23.56
CA ASN A 725 29.01 -4.24 22.57
C ASN A 725 29.02 -2.78 23.07
N PRO A 726 30.17 -2.27 23.55
CA PRO A 726 30.28 -0.93 24.09
C PRO A 726 30.09 0.19 23.03
N ALA A 727 30.07 -0.14 21.73
CA ALA A 727 29.85 0.83 20.67
C ALA A 727 28.35 1.15 20.44
N ILE A 728 27.44 0.37 21.01
CA ILE A 728 25.99 0.59 20.89
C ILE A 728 25.49 1.40 22.08
N VAL A 729 24.97 2.60 21.77
CA VAL A 729 24.41 3.52 22.75
C VAL A 729 22.89 3.53 22.62
N ALA A 730 22.20 3.23 23.71
CA ALA A 730 20.74 3.37 23.74
C ALA A 730 20.34 4.82 24.02
N THR A 731 19.13 5.20 23.61
CA THR A 731 18.47 6.46 23.97
C THR A 731 17.38 6.21 25.02
N ASP A 732 16.94 7.24 25.70
CA ASP A 732 15.78 7.21 26.60
C ASP A 732 14.52 6.69 25.89
N THR A 733 14.31 7.12 24.66
CA THR A 733 13.22 6.62 23.77
C THR A 733 13.32 5.12 23.51
N THR A 734 14.55 4.59 23.31
CA THR A 734 14.78 3.15 23.14
C THR A 734 14.38 2.37 24.38
N VAL A 735 14.78 2.85 25.55
CA VAL A 735 14.45 2.22 26.84
C VAL A 735 12.95 2.21 27.08
N TYR A 736 12.31 3.36 26.92
CA TYR A 736 10.87 3.48 27.13
C TYR A 736 10.08 2.59 26.16
N ARG A 737 10.43 2.58 24.88
CA ARG A 737 9.82 1.71 23.86
C ARG A 737 9.99 0.23 24.22
N SER A 738 11.16 -0.17 24.69
CA SER A 738 11.40 -1.55 25.12
C SER A 738 10.52 -1.91 26.30
N MET A 739 10.43 -1.06 27.30
CA MET A 739 9.55 -1.28 28.47
C MET A 739 8.07 -1.36 28.06
N LEU A 740 7.63 -0.50 27.14
CA LEU A 740 6.26 -0.51 26.63
C LEU A 740 5.92 -1.84 25.92
N ILE A 741 6.86 -2.38 25.10
CA ILE A 741 6.66 -3.65 24.38
C ILE A 741 6.64 -4.84 25.34
N PHE A 742 7.47 -4.82 26.41
CA PHE A 742 7.52 -5.90 27.38
C PHE A 742 6.51 -5.77 28.52
N ALA A 743 5.90 -4.59 28.72
CA ALA A 743 4.93 -4.38 29.80
C ALA A 743 3.78 -5.40 29.81
N PRO A 744 3.16 -5.80 28.68
CA PRO A 744 2.12 -6.82 28.69
C PRO A 744 2.59 -8.17 29.24
N LEU A 745 3.81 -8.60 28.87
CA LEU A 745 4.43 -9.83 29.36
C LEU A 745 4.74 -9.74 30.85
N LEU A 746 5.36 -8.64 31.29
CA LEU A 746 5.72 -8.43 32.67
C LEU A 746 4.47 -8.32 33.56
N ASN A 747 3.44 -7.59 33.12
CA ASN A 747 2.17 -7.54 33.84
C ASN A 747 1.49 -8.93 33.94
N TYR A 748 1.54 -9.72 32.86
CA TYR A 748 1.06 -11.10 32.90
C TYR A 748 1.81 -11.93 33.95
N ILE A 749 3.14 -11.84 33.98
CA ILE A 749 3.96 -12.53 34.98
C ILE A 749 3.62 -12.03 36.39
N PHE A 750 3.54 -10.72 36.60
CA PHE A 750 3.28 -10.11 37.89
C PHE A 750 1.90 -10.51 38.48
N GLU A 751 0.87 -10.59 37.62
CA GLU A 751 -0.44 -11.07 38.03
C GLU A 751 -0.39 -12.55 38.51
N VAL A 752 0.35 -13.40 37.79
CA VAL A 752 0.53 -14.80 38.19
C VAL A 752 1.31 -14.93 39.52
N LEU A 753 2.36 -14.10 39.71
CA LEU A 753 3.15 -14.09 40.94
C LEU A 753 2.37 -13.58 42.18
N LEU A 754 1.30 -12.79 41.96
CA LEU A 754 0.44 -12.30 43.04
C LEU A 754 -0.66 -13.27 43.45
N GLU A 755 -0.91 -14.32 42.64
CA GLU A 755 -1.87 -15.34 43.00
C GLU A 755 -1.25 -16.36 43.95
N ASP A 756 -1.89 -16.65 45.05
CA ASP A 756 -1.50 -17.71 45.98
C ASP A 756 -1.68 -19.07 45.29
N CYS A 757 -0.65 -19.58 44.67
CA CYS A 757 -0.63 -20.94 44.17
C CYS A 757 -0.39 -21.91 45.36
N PRO A 758 -1.31 -22.85 45.59
CA PRO A 758 -1.18 -23.79 46.70
C PRO A 758 -0.02 -24.78 46.50
#